data_90845e7639a8cd28b2bdf6120ad51bdb
#
_entry.id   90845e7639a8cd28b2bdf6120ad51bdb
#
_cell.length_a   1.000
_cell.length_b   1.000
_cell.length_c   1.000
_cell.angle_alpha   90.00
_cell.angle_beta   90.00
_cell.angle_gamma   90.00
#
_symmetry.space_group_name_H-M   'P 1'
#
loop_
_entity.id
_entity.type
_entity.pdbx_description
1 polymer ?
#
loop_
_entity_poly.entity_id
_entity_poly.type
_entity_poly.pdbx_seq_one_letter_code
_entity_poly.pdbx_strand_id
1 'polypeptide(L)'
;MSDDAYLGPEDRERRQIDAQLEAAGWVVQSREQLNVRAGLGVALRDRPGMPDPDYLLFVDGKACGTFEAKKAGWTLTGVETQSSGYDAAVPDGTPTWGLPLRFAYEGTSHELQFTDRADPQPRSRPLFWVHRPETLHGWLRDAQRTDMAPTLRGRLKHLPADYAPKLWTHQREAIAAIEASLAADKPRTLLAMATGSGKTFTAANLAYRLLKHGRARRVLFLVDRRNLGEQAETEFEQFVTPDEQRKMSELYGVQRLQGGQLRDDAKIVISTIQGIYASLTGTEPPPEDEDDGAVPAEAGPPVELTYSDKLPPEASDIVIVDEAHRSIYGRWRPVLEYFDAHAVGLTATPTKLTFGFFHRNLAYEYSHEQAVADGNNVPFDVYQIRTRIGTEGSTVEAGAYAHFRDRATRAKQLQLLDDDFAYDPNELDRRVVSTDQIRTVISHFKEHLFKPAEEGGIFPGRSVVPKTLIFAKDDSHADDIVREVRQVFDKGNDFCVKITSKSTGASPDDLLKAFRTGFNPRIAVTVDLIATGTDVKAIECVFFMRAVKSRPYFEQMKGRGSRSMTPAEFQATTNDAAHPAKTHFVIVDAVGVTDVEQQDTVPLERKRSVTLKKLFEKVGVGGADADELSSIASRLSRLEKNLTAVQRDKLTEQAGGKDLTAVIGELMVAADPDRRLARATQLAAAQHGTAEPSDEQVLEHIPTVLAEAAETLQAHPELRAGLLEVQRAHMQLIDEVSADVVTEYGYSTDPEVARTVLGTWKEYVSEHRADIDTLQVLYGQRDAGVLDRLEQIAGEIQSPPYRLSPEAVWGAYEQLDDSRVSGTPRQQVADLLALLRFELGLDQELKPFAEVVEWRWQEWLREQEATARFTPEQREWLELMKDVVTESIAITADDFDLGELAARGGLGRAHQDFDGQLGEVMAELNRKLTP
;
A
#
# COMPACT_ATOMS: atom_id res chain seq x y z
N MET A 1 -8.42 52.68 4.59
CA MET A 1 -7.16 52.37 5.26
C MET A 1 -7.57 51.74 6.55
N SER A 2 -7.29 50.44 6.69
CA SER A 2 -7.70 49.65 7.86
C SER A 2 -6.92 50.06 9.08
N ASP A 3 -7.58 50.06 10.25
CA ASP A 3 -7.01 50.34 11.55
C ASP A 3 -5.77 49.47 11.92
N ASP A 4 -5.51 48.41 11.15
CA ASP A 4 -4.43 47.47 11.34
C ASP A 4 -3.01 48.04 11.12
N ALA A 5 -2.88 49.16 10.44
CA ALA A 5 -1.58 49.76 10.14
C ALA A 5 -0.89 50.38 11.39
N TYR A 6 -1.62 50.58 12.48
CA TYR A 6 -1.12 51.19 13.70
C TYR A 6 -0.93 50.23 14.87
N LEU A 7 -1.25 48.95 14.71
CA LEU A 7 -1.16 47.95 15.79
C LEU A 7 0.25 47.33 15.82
N GLY A 8 0.73 47.07 17.03
CA GLY A 8 1.94 46.30 17.27
C GLY A 8 1.80 44.86 16.80
N PRO A 9 2.91 44.15 16.57
CA PRO A 9 2.86 42.73 16.16
C PRO A 9 2.08 41.84 17.12
N GLU A 10 2.14 42.07 18.43
CA GLU A 10 1.39 41.35 19.47
C GLU A 10 -0.11 41.59 19.36
N ASP A 11 -0.53 42.87 19.18
CA ASP A 11 -1.96 43.19 19.07
C ASP A 11 -2.59 42.60 17.80
N ARG A 12 -1.82 42.44 16.73
CA ARG A 12 -2.28 41.75 15.50
C ARG A 12 -2.48 40.27 15.75
N GLU A 13 -1.52 39.62 16.39
CA GLU A 13 -1.64 38.19 16.74
C GLU A 13 -2.84 37.94 17.67
N ARG A 14 -3.03 38.78 18.70
CA ARG A 14 -4.18 38.69 19.61
C ARG A 14 -5.52 38.84 18.91
N ARG A 15 -5.66 39.73 17.93
CA ARG A 15 -6.89 39.85 17.14
C ARG A 15 -7.17 38.60 16.31
N GLN A 16 -6.13 37.98 15.74
CA GLN A 16 -6.28 36.73 14.98
C GLN A 16 -6.66 35.58 15.91
N ILE A 17 -6.08 35.48 17.07
CA ILE A 17 -6.46 34.50 18.12
C ILE A 17 -7.89 34.71 18.60
N ASP A 18 -8.31 35.97 18.79
CA ASP A 18 -9.72 36.27 19.08
C ASP A 18 -10.65 35.70 18.02
N ALA A 19 -10.35 35.96 16.74
CA ALA A 19 -11.15 35.46 15.64
C ALA A 19 -11.16 33.92 15.58
N GLN A 20 -10.02 33.27 15.93
CA GLN A 20 -9.96 31.81 16.03
C GLN A 20 -10.84 31.26 17.14
N LEU A 21 -10.80 31.89 18.31
CA LEU A 21 -11.62 31.51 19.44
C LEU A 21 -13.11 31.71 19.14
N GLU A 22 -13.49 32.86 18.56
CA GLU A 22 -14.86 33.17 18.16
C GLU A 22 -15.39 32.19 17.12
N ALA A 23 -14.58 31.85 16.11
CA ALA A 23 -14.94 30.86 15.10
C ALA A 23 -15.17 29.46 15.69
N ALA A 24 -14.47 29.12 16.78
CA ALA A 24 -14.67 27.88 17.52
C ALA A 24 -15.82 27.94 18.54
N GLY A 25 -16.56 29.05 18.61
CA GLY A 25 -17.73 29.20 19.47
C GLY A 25 -17.45 29.75 20.87
N TRP A 26 -16.24 30.29 21.11
CA TRP A 26 -15.93 30.98 22.33
C TRP A 26 -16.46 32.41 22.31
N VAL A 27 -16.95 32.90 23.45
CA VAL A 27 -17.28 34.31 23.67
C VAL A 27 -16.06 35.01 24.24
N VAL A 28 -15.36 35.78 23.39
CA VAL A 28 -14.18 36.53 23.79
C VAL A 28 -14.60 37.80 24.51
N GLN A 29 -14.08 38.06 25.68
CA GLN A 29 -14.44 39.23 26.54
C GLN A 29 -13.21 39.91 27.09
N SER A 30 -13.30 41.24 27.20
CA SER A 30 -12.37 41.99 28.00
C SER A 30 -12.77 41.93 29.48
N ARG A 31 -11.84 42.34 30.34
CA ARG A 31 -12.08 42.40 31.80
C ARG A 31 -13.30 43.21 32.18
N GLU A 32 -13.55 44.31 31.49
CA GLU A 32 -14.66 45.23 31.78
C GLU A 32 -16.03 44.63 31.43
N GLN A 33 -16.02 43.67 30.51
CA GLN A 33 -17.23 43.00 30.02
C GLN A 33 -17.48 41.64 30.66
N LEU A 34 -16.69 41.28 31.71
CA LEU A 34 -16.68 39.93 32.28
C LEU A 34 -18.07 39.44 32.66
N ASN A 35 -18.53 38.43 31.91
CA ASN A 35 -19.70 37.63 32.22
C ASN A 35 -19.40 36.18 31.86
N VAL A 36 -18.92 35.37 32.81
CA VAL A 36 -18.56 33.95 32.62
C VAL A 36 -19.75 33.07 32.25
N ARG A 37 -20.97 33.62 32.17
CA ARG A 37 -22.19 32.95 31.75
C ARG A 37 -22.75 33.52 30.44
N ALA A 38 -21.98 34.31 29.71
CA ALA A 38 -22.39 34.84 28.42
C ALA A 38 -22.57 33.75 27.35
N GLY A 39 -21.92 32.60 27.52
CA GLY A 39 -22.03 31.41 26.66
C GLY A 39 -21.53 30.18 27.42
N LEU A 40 -21.56 29.02 26.75
CA LEU A 40 -20.98 27.80 27.30
C LEU A 40 -19.46 27.96 27.53
N GLY A 41 -18.78 28.61 26.57
CA GLY A 41 -17.35 28.92 26.64
C GLY A 41 -17.12 30.43 26.63
N VAL A 42 -16.33 30.93 27.55
CA VAL A 42 -15.89 32.30 27.62
C VAL A 42 -14.37 32.35 27.71
N ALA A 43 -13.75 33.11 26.82
CA ALA A 43 -12.33 33.42 26.83
C ALA A 43 -12.11 34.84 27.34
N LEU A 44 -11.59 34.96 28.52
CA LEU A 44 -11.32 36.25 29.18
C LEU A 44 -9.91 36.71 28.88
N ARG A 45 -9.78 37.85 28.20
CA ARG A 45 -8.50 38.51 27.93
C ARG A 45 -7.97 39.27 29.17
N ASP A 46 -6.66 39.33 29.25
CA ASP A 46 -5.92 40.24 30.16
C ASP A 46 -6.50 40.30 31.61
N ARG A 47 -6.20 39.32 32.42
CA ARG A 47 -6.59 39.37 33.84
C ARG A 47 -5.47 39.97 34.70
N PRO A 48 -5.63 41.19 35.22
CA PRO A 48 -4.62 41.82 36.06
C PRO A 48 -4.39 41.07 37.36
N GLY A 49 -3.12 41.02 37.75
CA GLY A 49 -2.72 40.43 39.02
C GLY A 49 -2.30 38.96 38.95
N MET A 50 -2.28 38.41 37.76
CA MET A 50 -1.60 37.14 37.45
C MET A 50 -0.32 37.42 36.65
N PRO A 51 0.77 36.67 36.84
CA PRO A 51 1.78 36.53 35.78
C PRO A 51 1.09 35.81 34.62
N ASP A 52 0.85 36.52 33.58
CA ASP A 52 -0.24 36.46 32.62
C ASP A 52 -0.28 35.25 31.65
N PRO A 53 -1.35 34.46 31.68
CA PRO A 53 -1.84 33.92 30.40
C PRO A 53 -2.62 35.03 29.68
N ASP A 54 -2.46 35.14 28.36
CA ASP A 54 -3.18 36.10 27.53
C ASP A 54 -4.71 35.91 27.64
N TYR A 55 -5.15 34.64 27.80
CA TYR A 55 -6.55 34.30 28.04
C TYR A 55 -6.74 33.27 29.16
N LEU A 56 -7.76 33.50 30.00
CA LEU A 56 -8.29 32.50 30.91
C LEU A 56 -9.59 31.92 30.32
N LEU A 57 -9.65 30.60 30.15
CA LEU A 57 -10.76 29.91 29.53
C LEU A 57 -11.75 29.38 30.57
N PHE A 58 -13.01 29.75 30.39
CA PHE A 58 -14.12 29.29 31.22
C PHE A 58 -15.08 28.43 30.40
N VAL A 59 -15.48 27.30 30.96
CA VAL A 59 -16.51 26.43 30.43
C VAL A 59 -17.58 26.22 31.47
N ASP A 60 -18.83 26.45 31.13
CA ASP A 60 -19.99 26.43 32.06
C ASP A 60 -19.74 27.28 33.30
N GLY A 61 -19.21 28.50 33.09
CA GLY A 61 -18.95 29.48 34.14
C GLY A 61 -17.81 29.17 35.09
N LYS A 62 -17.00 28.13 34.84
CA LYS A 62 -15.84 27.72 35.66
C LYS A 62 -14.57 27.71 34.84
N ALA A 63 -13.48 28.24 35.41
CA ALA A 63 -12.19 28.21 34.75
C ALA A 63 -11.70 26.77 34.56
N CYS A 64 -11.19 26.47 33.35
CA CYS A 64 -10.75 25.12 32.96
C CYS A 64 -9.37 25.09 32.30
N GLY A 65 -8.89 26.24 31.80
CA GLY A 65 -7.63 26.28 31.07
C GLY A 65 -7.12 27.69 30.79
N THR A 66 -5.97 27.74 30.16
CA THR A 66 -5.28 28.98 29.75
C THR A 66 -4.91 28.93 28.26
N PHE A 67 -4.78 30.11 27.65
CA PHE A 67 -4.21 30.26 26.33
C PHE A 67 -3.13 31.36 26.39
N GLU A 68 -1.92 31.01 25.99
CA GLU A 68 -0.76 31.89 25.89
C GLU A 68 -0.49 32.25 24.46
N ALA A 69 -0.64 33.49 24.07
CA ALA A 69 -0.37 33.99 22.73
C ALA A 69 1.11 34.37 22.58
N LYS A 70 1.74 33.87 21.53
CA LYS A 70 3.13 34.21 21.18
C LYS A 70 3.20 34.97 19.88
N LYS A 71 4.26 35.75 19.73
CA LYS A 71 4.53 36.47 18.46
C LYS A 71 4.82 35.48 17.33
N ALA A 72 4.32 35.76 16.13
CA ALA A 72 4.67 35.00 14.95
C ALA A 72 6.20 34.87 14.80
N GLY A 73 6.64 33.65 14.43
CA GLY A 73 8.06 33.34 14.26
C GLY A 73 8.82 32.99 15.54
N TRP A 74 8.17 32.96 16.71
CA TRP A 74 8.77 32.44 17.93
C TRP A 74 8.57 30.93 18.04
N THR A 75 9.59 30.22 18.54
CA THR A 75 9.47 28.79 18.83
C THR A 75 8.56 28.58 20.05
N LEU A 76 7.68 27.60 19.94
CA LEU A 76 6.79 27.22 21.04
C LEU A 76 7.41 26.15 21.96
N THR A 77 8.58 25.62 21.63
CA THR A 77 9.29 24.64 22.46
C THR A 77 9.83 25.32 23.72
N GLY A 78 9.43 24.82 24.88
CA GLY A 78 9.84 25.34 26.20
C GLY A 78 8.84 26.31 26.85
N VAL A 79 7.75 26.66 26.13
CA VAL A 79 6.68 27.51 26.68
C VAL A 79 5.85 26.72 27.72
N GLU A 80 5.83 25.39 27.62
CA GLU A 80 5.12 24.47 28.54
C GLU A 80 5.54 24.66 30.00
N THR A 81 6.78 25.10 30.26
CA THR A 81 7.26 25.39 31.59
C THR A 81 6.71 26.69 32.16
N GLN A 82 6.39 27.68 31.32
CA GLN A 82 5.75 28.90 31.70
C GLN A 82 4.27 28.68 32.01
N SER A 83 3.55 27.95 31.14
CA SER A 83 2.13 27.66 31.34
C SER A 83 1.86 26.84 32.61
N SER A 84 2.81 26.03 33.06
CA SER A 84 2.69 25.28 34.32
C SER A 84 2.69 26.18 35.57
N GLY A 85 3.25 27.38 35.48
CA GLY A 85 3.27 28.39 36.56
C GLY A 85 1.93 29.13 36.75
N TYR A 86 1.10 29.22 35.71
CA TYR A 86 -0.16 29.96 35.74
C TYR A 86 -1.24 29.30 36.58
N ASP A 87 -1.14 27.99 36.79
CA ASP A 87 -2.12 27.21 37.55
C ASP A 87 -2.15 27.55 39.05
N ALA A 88 -1.02 27.99 39.60
CA ALA A 88 -0.92 28.42 40.96
C ALA A 88 -1.48 29.84 41.21
N ALA A 89 -1.78 30.54 40.12
CA ALA A 89 -2.12 31.98 40.17
C ALA A 89 -3.59 32.28 39.89
N VAL A 90 -4.48 31.28 39.84
CA VAL A 90 -5.93 31.54 39.76
C VAL A 90 -6.40 32.23 41.03
N PRO A 91 -6.93 33.46 40.99
CA PRO A 91 -7.31 34.21 42.18
C PRO A 91 -8.35 33.49 43.06
N ASP A 92 -8.19 33.59 44.37
CA ASP A 92 -9.13 33.05 45.34
C ASP A 92 -10.58 33.46 45.00
N GLY A 93 -11.49 32.50 45.07
CA GLY A 93 -12.91 32.71 44.80
C GLY A 93 -13.31 32.61 43.32
N THR A 94 -12.37 32.37 42.35
CA THR A 94 -12.72 32.05 40.95
C THR A 94 -13.30 30.65 40.87
N PRO A 95 -14.54 30.46 40.36
CA PRO A 95 -15.05 29.11 40.14
C PRO A 95 -14.15 28.35 39.15
N THR A 96 -13.73 27.12 39.52
CA THR A 96 -12.87 26.28 38.68
C THR A 96 -13.44 24.86 38.54
N TRP A 97 -13.07 24.15 37.50
CA TRP A 97 -13.33 22.70 37.36
C TRP A 97 -12.35 21.86 38.19
N GLY A 98 -11.25 22.45 38.64
CA GLY A 98 -10.20 21.85 39.44
C GLY A 98 -8.89 22.62 39.29
N LEU A 99 -7.97 22.44 40.24
CA LEU A 99 -6.62 22.99 40.18
C LEU A 99 -5.61 21.82 40.25
N PRO A 100 -4.52 21.83 39.46
CA PRO A 100 -4.22 22.84 38.44
C PRO A 100 -5.27 22.84 37.31
N LEU A 101 -5.38 23.96 36.57
CA LEU A 101 -6.27 24.04 35.39
C LEU A 101 -5.87 22.99 34.36
N ARG A 102 -6.86 22.28 33.82
CA ARG A 102 -6.63 21.09 33.01
C ARG A 102 -6.01 21.38 31.64
N PHE A 103 -6.48 22.43 30.98
CA PHE A 103 -6.15 22.68 29.57
C PHE A 103 -5.16 23.83 29.43
N ALA A 104 -4.09 23.60 28.63
CA ALA A 104 -3.17 24.68 28.28
C ALA A 104 -3.04 24.75 26.76
N TYR A 105 -3.26 25.94 26.19
CA TYR A 105 -3.00 26.29 24.83
C TYR A 105 -1.85 27.26 24.75
N GLU A 106 -0.98 27.08 23.79
CA GLU A 106 0.18 27.90 23.51
C GLU A 106 0.32 28.07 22.01
N GLY A 107 0.35 29.31 21.51
CA GLY A 107 0.39 29.43 20.07
C GLY A 107 0.49 30.83 19.52
N THR A 108 0.62 30.84 18.21
CA THR A 108 0.46 31.99 17.33
C THR A 108 -0.80 31.79 16.48
N SER A 109 -1.12 32.74 15.61
CA SER A 109 -2.20 32.56 14.63
C SER A 109 -1.96 31.43 13.63
N HIS A 110 -0.74 30.89 13.54
CA HIS A 110 -0.33 29.89 12.56
C HIS A 110 0.09 28.55 13.18
N GLU A 111 0.57 28.55 14.40
CA GLU A 111 1.01 27.36 15.12
C GLU A 111 0.33 27.31 16.48
N LEU A 112 -0.32 26.19 16.79
CA LEU A 112 -1.02 25.98 18.05
C LEU A 112 -0.55 24.67 18.67
N GLN A 113 -0.24 24.71 19.96
CA GLN A 113 0.08 23.58 20.81
C GLN A 113 -0.97 23.43 21.90
N PHE A 114 -1.22 22.20 22.31
CA PHE A 114 -2.19 21.89 23.34
C PHE A 114 -1.70 20.82 24.30
N THR A 115 -1.92 21.05 25.58
CA THR A 115 -1.63 20.09 26.63
C THR A 115 -2.90 19.82 27.46
N ASP A 116 -3.30 18.54 27.56
CA ASP A 116 -4.30 18.07 28.53
C ASP A 116 -3.57 17.50 29.74
N ARG A 117 -3.59 18.18 30.87
CA ARG A 117 -2.90 17.76 32.10
C ARG A 117 -3.53 16.55 32.81
N ALA A 118 -4.72 16.15 32.39
CA ALA A 118 -5.34 14.91 32.86
C ALA A 118 -4.83 13.66 32.12
N ASP A 119 -4.02 13.84 31.06
CA ASP A 119 -3.38 12.70 30.40
C ASP A 119 -2.38 12.01 31.35
N PRO A 120 -2.19 10.69 31.24
CA PRO A 120 -1.26 9.94 32.12
C PRO A 120 0.19 10.42 32.05
N GLN A 121 0.59 10.97 30.94
CA GLN A 121 1.87 11.64 30.70
C GLN A 121 1.58 12.89 29.86
N PRO A 122 1.22 14.00 30.52
CA PRO A 122 0.88 15.23 29.82
C PRO A 122 2.05 15.70 28.95
N ARG A 123 1.78 15.93 27.67
CA ARG A 123 2.75 16.51 26.74
C ARG A 123 2.02 17.40 25.75
N SER A 124 2.71 18.46 25.33
CA SER A 124 2.24 19.36 24.30
C SER A 124 2.16 18.67 22.94
N ARG A 125 1.10 18.91 22.19
CA ARG A 125 0.89 18.39 20.85
C ARG A 125 0.36 19.45 19.90
N PRO A 126 0.72 19.42 18.61
CA PRO A 126 0.23 20.38 17.65
C PRO A 126 -1.27 20.20 17.40
N LEU A 127 -1.97 21.32 17.25
CA LEU A 127 -3.38 21.38 16.83
C LEU A 127 -3.53 22.21 15.57
N PHE A 128 -4.51 21.86 14.76
CA PHE A 128 -4.91 22.71 13.64
C PHE A 128 -5.71 23.93 14.08
N TRP A 129 -6.57 23.78 15.09
CA TRP A 129 -7.42 24.85 15.64
C TRP A 129 -7.76 24.60 17.10
N VAL A 130 -8.18 25.66 17.82
CA VAL A 130 -8.64 25.56 19.20
C VAL A 130 -9.93 24.74 19.30
N HIS A 131 -10.04 23.91 20.34
CA HIS A 131 -11.22 23.07 20.57
C HIS A 131 -12.45 23.92 20.90
N ARG A 132 -13.63 23.42 20.55
CA ARG A 132 -14.91 24.02 20.91
C ARG A 132 -15.20 23.90 22.41
N PRO A 133 -15.92 24.86 22.99
CA PRO A 133 -16.36 24.79 24.41
C PRO A 133 -17.12 23.50 24.74
N GLU A 134 -17.98 23.03 23.81
CA GLU A 134 -18.77 21.79 23.96
C GLU A 134 -17.89 20.57 24.11
N THR A 135 -16.80 20.54 23.40
CA THR A 135 -15.81 19.43 23.44
C THR A 135 -15.12 19.42 24.80
N LEU A 136 -14.59 20.56 25.25
CA LEU A 136 -13.94 20.65 26.56
C LEU A 136 -14.93 20.37 27.67
N HIS A 137 -16.17 20.85 27.57
CA HIS A 137 -17.22 20.54 28.53
C HIS A 137 -17.48 19.03 28.64
N GLY A 138 -17.56 18.34 27.49
CA GLY A 138 -17.68 16.89 27.46
C GLY A 138 -16.51 16.21 28.19
N TRP A 139 -15.27 16.60 27.90
CA TRP A 139 -14.08 16.05 28.54
C TRP A 139 -14.01 16.32 30.05
N LEU A 140 -14.47 17.51 30.49
CA LEU A 140 -14.54 17.86 31.92
C LEU A 140 -15.58 17.01 32.64
N ARG A 141 -16.73 16.79 32.04
CA ARG A 141 -17.77 15.91 32.60
C ARG A 141 -17.36 14.44 32.64
N ASP A 142 -16.70 13.97 31.61
CA ASP A 142 -16.17 12.59 31.56
C ASP A 142 -15.13 12.35 32.67
N ALA A 143 -14.31 13.37 32.97
CA ALA A 143 -13.31 13.30 34.04
C ALA A 143 -13.89 13.23 35.46
N GLN A 144 -15.15 13.65 35.64
CA GLN A 144 -15.84 13.50 36.93
C GLN A 144 -16.33 12.07 37.19
N ARG A 145 -16.26 11.22 36.20
CA ARG A 145 -16.62 9.80 36.34
C ARG A 145 -15.49 9.04 37.04
N THR A 146 -15.87 8.23 38.02
CA THR A 146 -14.92 7.45 38.83
C THR A 146 -14.69 6.04 38.30
N ASP A 147 -15.48 5.63 37.33
CA ASP A 147 -15.47 4.28 36.74
C ASP A 147 -14.46 4.11 35.59
N MET A 148 -13.78 5.19 35.17
CA MET A 148 -12.82 5.15 34.05
C MET A 148 -11.76 6.26 34.14
N ALA A 149 -10.67 6.08 33.40
CA ALA A 149 -9.67 7.14 33.23
C ALA A 149 -10.26 8.39 32.56
N PRO A 150 -9.82 9.61 32.97
CA PRO A 150 -10.43 10.88 32.55
C PRO A 150 -10.24 11.20 31.06
N THR A 151 -9.19 10.69 30.47
CA THR A 151 -8.85 10.98 29.06
C THR A 151 -8.89 9.73 28.20
N LEU A 152 -9.04 9.91 26.89
CA LEU A 152 -8.92 8.80 25.92
C LEU A 152 -7.57 8.10 26.09
N ARG A 153 -6.45 8.85 26.15
CA ARG A 153 -5.09 8.32 26.32
C ARG A 153 -4.96 7.49 27.60
N GLY A 154 -5.61 7.89 28.67
CA GLY A 154 -5.69 7.10 29.90
C GLY A 154 -6.45 5.80 29.72
N ARG A 155 -7.58 5.83 29.02
CA ARG A 155 -8.41 4.64 28.77
C ARG A 155 -7.73 3.64 27.82
N LEU A 156 -7.00 4.12 26.82
CA LEU A 156 -6.27 3.27 25.88
C LEU A 156 -5.17 2.42 26.57
N LYS A 157 -4.68 2.83 27.76
CA LYS A 157 -3.74 2.03 28.55
C LYS A 157 -4.37 0.80 29.24
N HIS A 158 -5.70 0.75 29.30
CA HIS A 158 -6.43 -0.27 30.04
C HIS A 158 -7.43 -1.05 29.19
N LEU A 159 -7.12 -1.22 27.88
CA LEU A 159 -7.93 -2.06 26.99
C LEU A 159 -7.83 -3.53 27.42
N PRO A 160 -8.94 -4.28 27.44
CA PRO A 160 -8.91 -5.68 27.85
C PRO A 160 -8.16 -6.53 26.81
N ALA A 161 -7.39 -7.51 27.30
CA ALA A 161 -6.66 -8.46 26.44
C ALA A 161 -7.54 -9.61 25.94
N ASP A 162 -8.86 -9.53 26.09
CA ASP A 162 -9.81 -10.52 25.57
C ASP A 162 -10.22 -10.16 24.13
N TYR A 163 -9.81 -11.01 23.18
CA TYR A 163 -10.04 -10.81 21.76
C TYR A 163 -11.10 -11.76 21.22
N ALA A 164 -11.76 -11.37 20.14
CA ALA A 164 -12.79 -12.18 19.49
C ALA A 164 -12.26 -13.57 19.09
N PRO A 165 -12.96 -14.68 19.44
CA PRO A 165 -12.51 -16.03 19.11
C PRO A 165 -12.36 -16.32 17.63
N LYS A 166 -13.09 -15.57 16.77
CA LYS A 166 -13.08 -15.73 15.31
C LYS A 166 -11.93 -15.00 14.60
N LEU A 167 -11.13 -14.22 15.33
CA LEU A 167 -9.95 -13.57 14.75
C LEU A 167 -8.88 -14.62 14.46
N TRP A 168 -8.30 -14.53 13.29
CA TRP A 168 -7.06 -15.23 12.97
C TRP A 168 -5.94 -14.76 13.89
N THR A 169 -4.93 -15.59 14.07
CA THR A 169 -3.81 -15.27 14.98
C THR A 169 -3.15 -13.93 14.63
N HIS A 170 -2.76 -13.73 13.37
CA HIS A 170 -2.15 -12.50 12.92
C HIS A 170 -3.04 -11.27 13.07
N GLN A 171 -4.38 -11.40 12.92
CA GLN A 171 -5.30 -10.28 13.14
C GLN A 171 -5.37 -9.88 14.62
N ARG A 172 -5.33 -10.87 15.51
CA ARG A 172 -5.28 -10.65 16.97
C ARG A 172 -3.99 -9.94 17.36
N GLU A 173 -2.85 -10.40 16.86
CA GLU A 173 -1.54 -9.82 17.09
C GLU A 173 -1.45 -8.40 16.54
N ALA A 174 -1.97 -8.16 15.34
CA ALA A 174 -2.04 -6.83 14.75
C ALA A 174 -2.85 -5.84 15.60
N ILE A 175 -4.03 -6.26 16.09
CA ILE A 175 -4.86 -5.43 16.97
C ILE A 175 -4.11 -5.16 18.29
N ALA A 176 -3.52 -6.19 18.91
CA ALA A 176 -2.75 -6.05 20.13
C ALA A 176 -1.56 -5.10 19.98
N ALA A 177 -0.84 -5.17 18.86
CA ALA A 177 0.28 -4.30 18.58
C ALA A 177 -0.15 -2.82 18.37
N ILE A 178 -1.28 -2.58 17.69
CA ILE A 178 -1.84 -1.23 17.56
C ILE A 178 -2.28 -0.71 18.94
N GLU A 179 -2.98 -1.51 19.72
CA GLU A 179 -3.43 -1.12 21.06
C GLU A 179 -2.25 -0.83 21.99
N ALA A 180 -1.17 -1.60 21.93
CA ALA A 180 0.07 -1.32 22.65
C ALA A 180 0.70 0.01 22.22
N SER A 181 0.69 0.31 20.93
CA SER A 181 1.17 1.58 20.38
C SER A 181 0.32 2.77 20.87
N LEU A 182 -1.00 2.63 20.84
CA LEU A 182 -1.93 3.64 21.37
C LEU A 182 -1.80 3.81 22.88
N ALA A 183 -1.60 2.72 23.63
CA ALA A 183 -1.34 2.76 25.08
C ALA A 183 -0.03 3.47 25.43
N ALA A 184 0.98 3.38 24.54
CA ALA A 184 2.22 4.15 24.64
C ALA A 184 2.08 5.62 24.18
N ASP A 185 0.85 6.05 23.87
CA ASP A 185 0.51 7.39 23.40
C ASP A 185 1.32 7.81 22.14
N LYS A 186 1.57 6.90 21.24
CA LYS A 186 2.17 7.21 19.94
C LYS A 186 1.10 7.81 19.02
N PRO A 187 1.30 9.00 18.45
CA PRO A 187 0.26 9.69 17.69
C PRO A 187 -0.04 9.02 16.35
N ARG A 188 0.92 8.27 15.80
CA ARG A 188 0.82 7.62 14.48
C ARG A 188 1.34 6.20 14.57
N THR A 189 0.55 5.25 14.06
CA THR A 189 0.85 3.81 14.10
C THR A 189 0.64 3.22 12.71
N LEU A 190 1.61 2.46 12.21
CA LEU A 190 1.54 1.78 10.92
C LEU A 190 1.36 0.27 11.13
N LEU A 191 0.49 -0.32 10.34
CA LEU A 191 0.26 -1.75 10.24
C LEU A 191 0.52 -2.17 8.80
N ALA A 192 1.48 -3.07 8.59
CA ALA A 192 1.72 -3.70 7.30
C ALA A 192 1.09 -5.09 7.28
N MET A 193 0.14 -5.33 6.39
CA MET A 193 -0.50 -6.64 6.24
C MET A 193 -0.67 -6.98 4.77
N ALA A 194 -0.27 -8.18 4.39
CA ALA A 194 -0.40 -8.70 3.02
C ALA A 194 -1.82 -8.51 2.47
N THR A 195 -1.92 -8.40 1.16
CA THR A 195 -3.22 -8.39 0.49
C THR A 195 -3.92 -9.71 0.77
N GLY A 196 -5.15 -9.65 1.26
CA GLY A 196 -5.90 -10.87 1.57
C GLY A 196 -5.95 -11.27 3.03
N SER A 197 -5.14 -10.70 3.87
CA SER A 197 -5.08 -11.01 5.30
C SER A 197 -6.25 -10.46 6.13
N GLY A 198 -7.23 -9.79 5.49
CA GLY A 198 -8.41 -9.26 6.17
C GLY A 198 -8.19 -7.92 6.88
N LYS A 199 -7.43 -7.00 6.26
CA LYS A 199 -7.17 -5.64 6.79
C LYS A 199 -8.43 -4.91 7.25
N THR A 200 -9.48 -4.84 6.40
CA THR A 200 -10.74 -4.15 6.72
C THR A 200 -11.45 -4.80 7.89
N PHE A 201 -11.47 -6.13 7.95
CA PHE A 201 -12.03 -6.86 9.10
C PHE A 201 -11.25 -6.61 10.40
N THR A 202 -9.92 -6.53 10.33
CA THR A 202 -9.06 -6.14 11.45
C THR A 202 -9.38 -4.72 11.92
N ALA A 203 -9.55 -3.78 10.96
CA ALA A 203 -9.94 -2.40 11.27
C ALA A 203 -11.32 -2.29 11.92
N ALA A 204 -12.30 -3.08 11.47
CA ALA A 204 -13.64 -3.11 12.06
C ALA A 204 -13.61 -3.62 13.50
N ASN A 205 -12.84 -4.70 13.77
CA ASN A 205 -12.61 -5.18 15.14
C ASN A 205 -11.91 -4.14 16.02
N LEU A 206 -10.85 -3.51 15.51
CA LEU A 206 -10.15 -2.44 16.22
C LEU A 206 -11.10 -1.28 16.54
N ALA A 207 -11.85 -0.79 15.56
CA ALA A 207 -12.82 0.29 15.75
C ALA A 207 -13.86 -0.07 16.82
N TYR A 208 -14.41 -1.29 16.78
CA TYR A 208 -15.32 -1.77 17.80
C TYR A 208 -14.71 -1.74 19.20
N ARG A 209 -13.49 -2.24 19.38
CA ARG A 209 -12.79 -2.29 20.64
C ARG A 209 -12.50 -0.88 21.18
N LEU A 210 -12.05 0.03 20.31
CA LEU A 210 -11.79 1.42 20.67
C LEU A 210 -13.06 2.18 21.07
N LEU A 211 -14.19 1.95 20.39
CA LEU A 211 -15.49 2.53 20.76
C LEU A 211 -16.01 1.94 22.07
N LYS A 212 -15.96 0.62 22.24
CA LYS A 212 -16.53 -0.06 23.39
C LYS A 212 -15.68 0.09 24.66
N HIS A 213 -14.41 -0.26 24.58
CA HIS A 213 -13.51 -0.32 25.74
C HIS A 213 -12.72 0.97 25.91
N GLY A 214 -12.21 1.56 24.82
CA GLY A 214 -11.53 2.86 24.86
C GLY A 214 -12.48 4.03 25.02
N ARG A 215 -13.78 3.82 24.78
CA ARG A 215 -14.81 4.87 24.76
C ARG A 215 -14.41 6.05 23.88
N ALA A 216 -13.78 5.74 22.75
CA ALA A 216 -13.59 6.72 21.70
C ALA A 216 -14.94 7.27 21.25
N ARG A 217 -15.02 8.56 21.00
CA ARG A 217 -16.30 9.18 20.59
C ARG A 217 -16.63 8.87 19.14
N ARG A 218 -15.61 8.85 18.28
CA ARG A 218 -15.76 8.57 16.84
C ARG A 218 -14.47 8.04 16.23
N VAL A 219 -14.64 7.10 15.32
CA VAL A 219 -13.59 6.55 14.46
C VAL A 219 -13.88 7.02 13.02
N LEU A 220 -12.91 7.66 12.39
CA LEU A 220 -12.93 8.01 10.98
C LEU A 220 -12.13 6.95 10.21
N PHE A 221 -12.78 6.26 9.28
CA PHE A 221 -12.15 5.28 8.40
C PHE A 221 -12.01 5.88 7.00
N LEU A 222 -10.79 6.12 6.58
CA LEU A 222 -10.46 6.71 5.29
C LEU A 222 -10.08 5.64 4.29
N VAL A 223 -10.72 5.65 3.15
CA VAL A 223 -10.46 4.78 2.00
C VAL A 223 -9.90 5.57 0.83
N ASP A 224 -9.18 4.88 -0.05
CA ASP A 224 -8.56 5.50 -1.22
C ASP A 224 -9.60 5.91 -2.29
N ARG A 225 -10.61 5.06 -2.54
CA ARG A 225 -11.62 5.27 -3.60
C ARG A 225 -13.05 5.08 -3.11
N ARG A 226 -14.01 5.69 -3.82
CA ARG A 226 -15.45 5.67 -3.45
C ARG A 226 -16.04 4.27 -3.42
N ASN A 227 -15.69 3.41 -4.38
CA ASN A 227 -16.16 2.01 -4.41
C ASN A 227 -15.66 1.21 -3.21
N LEU A 228 -14.44 1.49 -2.71
CA LEU A 228 -13.93 0.91 -1.47
C LEU A 228 -14.72 1.40 -0.26
N GLY A 229 -15.22 2.64 -0.32
CA GLY A 229 -16.09 3.21 0.72
C GLY A 229 -17.40 2.42 0.87
N GLU A 230 -18.02 2.00 -0.23
CA GLU A 230 -19.23 1.17 -0.20
C GLU A 230 -18.99 -0.23 0.36
N GLN A 231 -17.88 -0.83 -0.05
CA GLN A 231 -17.47 -2.13 0.48
C GLN A 231 -17.15 -2.04 1.98
N ALA A 232 -16.38 -1.03 2.39
CA ALA A 232 -16.08 -0.81 3.81
C ALA A 232 -17.35 -0.54 4.63
N GLU A 233 -18.28 0.30 4.13
CA GLU A 233 -19.57 0.55 4.78
C GLU A 233 -20.31 -0.77 5.01
N THR A 234 -20.43 -1.61 3.98
CA THR A 234 -21.07 -2.92 4.08
C THR A 234 -20.36 -3.83 5.10
N GLU A 235 -19.03 -3.86 5.09
CA GLU A 235 -18.25 -4.66 6.04
C GLU A 235 -18.45 -4.19 7.48
N PHE A 236 -18.39 -2.88 7.73
CA PHE A 236 -18.64 -2.32 9.06
C PHE A 236 -20.07 -2.53 9.52
N GLU A 237 -21.06 -2.35 8.66
CA GLU A 237 -22.47 -2.58 8.99
C GLU A 237 -22.79 -4.04 9.30
N GLN A 238 -22.22 -4.97 8.53
CA GLN A 238 -22.45 -6.39 8.69
C GLN A 238 -21.56 -7.04 9.77
N PHE A 239 -20.57 -6.30 10.27
CA PHE A 239 -19.69 -6.81 11.32
C PHE A 239 -20.49 -7.21 12.55
N VAL A 240 -20.43 -8.50 12.92
CA VAL A 240 -21.08 -9.03 14.11
C VAL A 240 -20.13 -8.93 15.30
N THR A 241 -20.53 -8.18 16.31
CA THR A 241 -19.73 -7.97 17.50
C THR A 241 -19.53 -9.28 18.27
N PRO A 242 -18.32 -9.55 18.78
CA PRO A 242 -17.97 -10.88 19.33
C PRO A 242 -18.70 -11.24 20.61
N ASP A 243 -19.04 -10.28 21.43
CA ASP A 243 -19.62 -10.44 22.76
C ASP A 243 -21.14 -10.26 22.77
N GLU A 244 -21.69 -9.31 22.02
CA GLU A 244 -23.13 -9.06 21.98
C GLU A 244 -23.84 -9.82 20.85
N GLN A 245 -23.10 -10.39 19.91
CA GLN A 245 -23.62 -11.10 18.71
C GLN A 245 -24.61 -10.25 17.90
N ARG A 246 -24.45 -8.92 17.95
CA ARG A 246 -25.24 -7.94 17.21
C ARG A 246 -24.41 -7.31 16.10
N LYS A 247 -25.06 -6.82 15.06
CA LYS A 247 -24.38 -6.06 14.02
C LYS A 247 -23.87 -4.73 14.57
N MET A 248 -22.70 -4.29 14.09
CA MET A 248 -22.10 -2.99 14.45
C MET A 248 -23.10 -1.86 14.22
N SER A 249 -23.83 -1.87 13.09
CA SER A 249 -24.85 -0.88 12.75
C SER A 249 -26.03 -0.80 13.71
N GLU A 250 -26.27 -1.85 14.51
CA GLU A 250 -27.31 -1.84 15.54
C GLU A 250 -26.86 -1.20 16.86
N LEU A 251 -25.54 -1.14 17.10
CA LEU A 251 -24.95 -0.60 18.32
C LEU A 251 -24.40 0.81 18.13
N TYR A 252 -23.84 1.07 16.96
CA TYR A 252 -23.18 2.34 16.65
C TYR A 252 -23.63 2.84 15.27
N GLY A 253 -23.92 4.14 15.17
CA GLY A 253 -24.23 4.77 13.88
C GLY A 253 -23.04 4.66 12.94
N VAL A 254 -23.22 4.06 11.77
CA VAL A 254 -22.28 4.05 10.66
C VAL A 254 -22.74 5.07 9.63
N GLN A 255 -21.83 5.88 9.11
CA GLN A 255 -22.15 6.91 8.11
C GLN A 255 -21.04 6.95 7.04
N ARG A 256 -21.45 6.84 5.78
CA ARG A 256 -20.57 7.21 4.67
C ARG A 256 -20.73 8.71 4.38
N LEU A 257 -19.62 9.46 4.50
CA LEU A 257 -19.56 10.90 4.30
C LEU A 257 -18.94 11.21 2.92
N GLN A 258 -19.75 11.77 2.01
CA GLN A 258 -19.35 12.12 0.64
C GLN A 258 -19.59 13.60 0.34
N GLY A 259 -19.14 14.46 1.24
CA GLY A 259 -19.63 15.85 1.32
C GLY A 259 -20.96 15.90 2.07
N GLY A 260 -21.24 16.95 2.78
CA GLY A 260 -22.46 17.09 3.57
C GLY A 260 -22.20 17.12 5.07
N GLN A 261 -23.26 16.90 5.86
CA GLN A 261 -23.20 17.05 7.32
C GLN A 261 -22.89 15.73 8.02
N LEU A 262 -21.98 15.81 8.97
CA LEU A 262 -21.70 14.73 9.91
C LEU A 262 -22.90 14.61 10.88
N ARG A 263 -23.44 13.38 11.00
CA ARG A 263 -24.52 13.10 11.96
C ARG A 263 -23.94 12.96 13.37
N ASP A 264 -24.68 13.45 14.35
CA ASP A 264 -24.25 13.39 15.75
C ASP A 264 -24.17 11.95 16.29
N ASP A 265 -25.07 11.07 15.82
CA ASP A 265 -25.12 9.66 16.19
C ASP A 265 -24.07 8.79 15.52
N ALA A 266 -23.42 9.29 14.46
CA ALA A 266 -22.41 8.53 13.74
C ALA A 266 -21.16 8.35 14.61
N LYS A 267 -20.89 7.09 14.97
CA LYS A 267 -19.69 6.69 15.72
C LYS A 267 -18.59 6.20 14.81
N ILE A 268 -18.96 5.71 13.64
CA ILE A 268 -18.05 5.27 12.58
C ILE A 268 -18.38 6.08 11.34
N VAL A 269 -17.39 6.79 10.84
CA VAL A 269 -17.51 7.60 9.62
C VAL A 269 -16.56 7.03 8.58
N ILE A 270 -17.09 6.70 7.41
CA ILE A 270 -16.33 6.18 6.29
C ILE A 270 -16.32 7.24 5.19
N SER A 271 -15.15 7.58 4.68
CA SER A 271 -15.02 8.57 3.61
C SER A 271 -13.77 8.35 2.79
N THR A 272 -13.70 8.96 1.62
CA THR A 272 -12.44 9.20 0.93
C THR A 272 -11.80 10.48 1.49
N ILE A 273 -10.48 10.63 1.30
CA ILE A 273 -9.79 11.84 1.74
C ILE A 273 -10.31 13.08 1.00
N GLN A 274 -10.68 12.94 -0.28
CA GLN A 274 -11.33 13.97 -1.09
C GLN A 274 -12.74 14.31 -0.56
N GLY A 275 -13.47 13.30 -0.08
CA GLY A 275 -14.78 13.48 0.55
C GLY A 275 -14.69 14.28 1.85
N ILE A 276 -13.67 14.03 2.68
CA ILE A 276 -13.39 14.85 3.87
C ILE A 276 -13.02 16.27 3.47
N TYR A 277 -12.13 16.45 2.51
CA TYR A 277 -11.78 17.78 2.01
C TYR A 277 -13.01 18.57 1.54
N ALA A 278 -13.87 17.92 0.77
CA ALA A 278 -15.11 18.52 0.30
C ALA A 278 -16.04 18.91 1.47
N SER A 279 -16.12 18.08 2.51
CA SER A 279 -16.90 18.37 3.72
C SER A 279 -16.31 19.53 4.52
N LEU A 280 -14.97 19.66 4.58
CA LEU A 280 -14.28 20.75 5.26
C LEU A 280 -14.46 22.08 4.53
N THR A 281 -14.37 22.09 3.21
CA THR A 281 -14.40 23.31 2.39
C THR A 281 -15.80 23.70 1.89
N GLY A 282 -16.77 22.78 2.00
CA GLY A 282 -18.12 22.96 1.44
C GLY A 282 -18.17 22.93 -0.09
N THR A 283 -17.14 22.40 -0.74
CA THR A 283 -17.03 22.23 -2.19
C THR A 283 -17.51 20.85 -2.63
N GLU A 284 -17.78 20.66 -3.92
CA GLU A 284 -17.97 19.31 -4.45
C GLU A 284 -16.64 18.54 -4.41
N PRO A 285 -16.66 17.23 -4.08
CA PRO A 285 -15.45 16.43 -4.11
C PRO A 285 -14.87 16.46 -5.53
N PRO A 286 -13.54 16.68 -5.67
CA PRO A 286 -12.91 16.61 -6.98
C PRO A 286 -13.15 15.23 -7.61
N PRO A 287 -13.22 15.14 -8.95
CA PRO A 287 -13.34 13.85 -9.62
C PRO A 287 -12.18 12.95 -9.20
N GLU A 288 -12.47 11.67 -9.04
CA GLU A 288 -11.41 10.67 -8.84
C GLU A 288 -10.54 10.66 -10.09
N ASP A 289 -9.23 10.85 -9.90
CA ASP A 289 -8.30 10.75 -11.02
C ASP A 289 -8.33 9.30 -11.55
N GLU A 290 -8.53 9.13 -12.85
CA GLU A 290 -8.31 7.85 -13.54
C GLU A 290 -6.80 7.58 -13.47
N ASP A 291 -6.40 6.76 -12.49
CA ASP A 291 -4.99 6.48 -12.20
C ASP A 291 -4.42 5.55 -13.27
N ASP A 292 -3.59 6.09 -14.13
CA ASP A 292 -2.81 5.35 -15.14
C ASP A 292 -1.72 4.44 -14.52
N GLY A 293 -1.75 4.20 -13.22
CA GLY A 293 -0.75 3.37 -12.52
C GLY A 293 0.65 3.97 -12.45
N ALA A 294 0.79 5.23 -12.84
CA ALA A 294 2.03 5.97 -12.69
C ALA A 294 1.95 6.80 -11.41
N VAL A 295 2.79 6.51 -10.43
CA VAL A 295 3.13 7.32 -9.25
C VAL A 295 1.93 8.01 -8.59
N PRO A 296 1.80 8.08 -7.25
CA PRO A 296 0.67 8.72 -6.59
C PRO A 296 0.29 10.03 -7.27
N ALA A 297 -0.96 10.15 -7.66
CA ALA A 297 -1.51 11.24 -8.47
C ALA A 297 -1.45 12.64 -7.83
N GLU A 298 -0.61 12.89 -6.83
CA GLU A 298 -0.80 13.92 -5.84
C GLU A 298 0.40 14.85 -5.63
N ALA A 299 1.19 15.06 -6.65
CA ALA A 299 2.15 16.16 -6.66
C ALA A 299 1.45 17.46 -7.10
N GLY A 300 0.65 18.00 -6.23
CA GLY A 300 0.21 19.39 -6.24
C GLY A 300 0.65 20.04 -4.93
N PRO A 301 0.55 21.37 -4.83
CA PRO A 301 0.74 22.04 -3.56
C PRO A 301 -0.23 21.43 -2.54
N PRO A 302 0.15 21.37 -1.24
CA PRO A 302 -0.76 20.97 -0.20
C PRO A 302 -2.07 21.75 -0.28
N VAL A 303 -3.20 21.09 -0.01
CA VAL A 303 -4.49 21.78 0.03
C VAL A 303 -4.49 22.75 1.21
N GLU A 304 -5.00 23.95 0.98
CA GLU A 304 -5.25 24.90 2.04
C GLU A 304 -6.55 24.52 2.75
N LEU A 305 -6.49 24.42 4.05
CA LEU A 305 -7.63 24.14 4.91
C LEU A 305 -7.94 25.34 5.80
N THR A 306 -9.20 25.53 6.04
CA THR A 306 -9.72 26.48 7.04
C THR A 306 -10.52 25.71 8.08
N TYR A 307 -10.73 26.32 9.23
CA TYR A 307 -11.59 25.75 10.26
C TYR A 307 -13.01 25.53 9.74
N SER A 308 -13.59 24.38 10.08
CA SER A 308 -14.97 24.03 9.76
C SER A 308 -15.73 23.70 11.05
N ASP A 309 -16.78 24.46 11.34
CA ASP A 309 -17.71 24.23 12.46
C ASP A 309 -18.49 22.90 12.31
N LYS A 310 -18.70 22.46 11.07
CA LYS A 310 -19.40 21.22 10.73
C LYS A 310 -18.56 19.98 10.95
N LEU A 311 -17.26 20.10 10.78
CA LEU A 311 -16.30 19.02 10.97
C LEU A 311 -15.05 19.57 11.71
N PRO A 312 -15.15 19.87 13.01
CA PRO A 312 -14.06 20.46 13.76
C PRO A 312 -12.89 19.46 13.93
N PRO A 313 -11.67 19.94 14.24
CA PRO A 313 -10.49 19.09 14.41
C PRO A 313 -10.69 17.92 15.40
N GLU A 314 -11.46 18.15 16.44
CA GLU A 314 -11.81 17.14 17.44
C GLU A 314 -13.03 16.27 17.07
N ALA A 315 -13.47 16.30 15.83
CA ALA A 315 -14.64 15.52 15.39
C ALA A 315 -14.42 14.01 15.47
N SER A 316 -13.18 13.55 15.41
CA SER A 316 -12.82 12.14 15.52
C SER A 316 -11.63 11.96 16.44
N ASP A 317 -11.68 10.93 17.29
CA ASP A 317 -10.59 10.58 18.21
C ASP A 317 -9.54 9.67 17.56
N ILE A 318 -9.96 8.90 16.57
CA ILE A 318 -9.13 7.92 15.83
C ILE A 318 -9.37 8.10 14.34
N VAL A 319 -8.30 8.13 13.57
CA VAL A 319 -8.34 8.12 12.10
C VAL A 319 -7.64 6.85 11.64
N ILE A 320 -8.37 5.95 11.01
CA ILE A 320 -7.81 4.74 10.38
C ILE A 320 -7.73 5.00 8.87
N VAL A 321 -6.56 4.86 8.29
CA VAL A 321 -6.32 5.13 6.87
C VAL A 321 -6.02 3.82 6.16
N ASP A 322 -6.93 3.37 5.30
CA ASP A 322 -6.68 2.21 4.45
C ASP A 322 -5.85 2.60 3.24
N GLU A 323 -5.03 1.67 2.78
CA GLU A 323 -4.00 1.88 1.74
C GLU A 323 -3.18 3.17 2.01
N ALA A 324 -2.71 3.30 3.25
CA ALA A 324 -2.06 4.50 3.78
C ALA A 324 -0.92 5.01 2.89
N HIS A 325 -0.21 4.12 2.18
CA HIS A 325 0.86 4.47 1.25
C HIS A 325 0.38 5.36 0.09
N ARG A 326 -0.93 5.45 -0.19
CA ARG A 326 -1.50 6.31 -1.25
C ARG A 326 -2.02 7.64 -0.71
N SER A 327 -2.58 7.63 0.48
CA SER A 327 -3.34 8.77 1.04
C SER A 327 -2.48 9.81 1.76
N ILE A 328 -1.25 9.46 2.19
CA ILE A 328 -0.40 10.31 3.03
C ILE A 328 0.53 11.23 2.24
N TYR A 329 0.54 11.16 0.90
CA TYR A 329 1.48 11.90 0.08
C TYR A 329 0.93 13.24 -0.42
N GLY A 330 1.84 14.22 -0.49
CA GLY A 330 1.65 15.45 -1.22
C GLY A 330 0.44 16.28 -0.77
N ARG A 331 -0.47 16.49 -1.69
CA ARG A 331 -1.59 17.44 -1.63
C ARG A 331 -2.54 17.22 -0.44
N TRP A 332 -2.82 15.96 -0.08
CA TRP A 332 -3.87 15.61 0.88
C TRP A 332 -3.39 15.46 2.33
N ARG A 333 -2.10 15.50 2.57
CA ARG A 333 -1.52 15.39 3.91
C ARG A 333 -2.15 16.34 4.93
N PRO A 334 -2.43 17.63 4.62
CA PRO A 334 -3.07 18.52 5.57
C PRO A 334 -4.42 18.03 6.09
N VAL A 335 -5.19 17.28 5.30
CA VAL A 335 -6.48 16.71 5.72
C VAL A 335 -6.30 15.69 6.86
N LEU A 336 -5.22 14.90 6.83
CA LEU A 336 -4.89 13.96 7.91
C LEU A 336 -4.37 14.69 9.16
N GLU A 337 -3.65 15.78 8.97
CA GLU A 337 -3.09 16.60 10.05
C GLU A 337 -4.10 17.59 10.64
N TYR A 338 -5.27 17.72 10.04
CA TYR A 338 -6.36 18.57 10.51
C TYR A 338 -6.96 18.07 11.83
N PHE A 339 -7.05 16.76 12.02
CA PHE A 339 -7.72 16.16 13.17
C PHE A 339 -6.81 16.00 14.39
N ASP A 340 -7.32 16.36 15.58
CA ASP A 340 -6.70 16.02 16.88
C ASP A 340 -7.02 14.55 17.21
N ALA A 341 -6.40 13.62 16.50
CA ALA A 341 -6.70 12.21 16.54
C ALA A 341 -5.45 11.34 16.47
N HIS A 342 -5.51 10.14 17.02
CA HIS A 342 -4.52 9.10 16.73
C HIS A 342 -4.72 8.58 15.30
N ALA A 343 -3.65 8.52 14.52
CA ALA A 343 -3.67 7.99 13.15
C ALA A 343 -3.15 6.55 13.11
N VAL A 344 -3.94 5.64 12.53
CA VAL A 344 -3.58 4.24 12.28
C VAL A 344 -3.58 4.01 10.78
N GLY A 345 -2.42 3.75 10.20
CA GLY A 345 -2.28 3.43 8.78
C GLY A 345 -2.29 1.93 8.53
N LEU A 346 -3.07 1.49 7.56
CA LEU A 346 -3.10 0.12 7.06
C LEU A 346 -2.52 0.11 5.65
N THR A 347 -1.61 -0.81 5.37
CA THR A 347 -1.03 -0.96 4.03
C THR A 347 -0.58 -2.39 3.79
N ALA A 348 -0.55 -2.83 2.53
CA ALA A 348 0.15 -4.06 2.16
C ALA A 348 1.62 -3.80 1.78
N THR A 349 1.95 -2.55 1.45
CA THR A 349 3.24 -2.18 0.85
C THR A 349 3.74 -0.88 1.46
N PRO A 350 4.35 -0.93 2.67
CA PRO A 350 4.93 0.25 3.29
C PRO A 350 6.11 0.78 2.46
N THR A 351 6.11 2.08 2.15
CA THR A 351 7.21 2.77 1.47
C THR A 351 8.05 3.57 2.46
N LYS A 352 9.23 4.05 2.06
CA LYS A 352 10.07 4.91 2.91
C LYS A 352 9.31 6.16 3.41
N LEU A 353 8.48 6.75 2.55
CA LEU A 353 7.68 7.91 2.91
C LEU A 353 6.56 7.53 3.91
N THR A 354 5.92 6.36 3.72
CA THR A 354 4.94 5.84 4.68
C THR A 354 5.58 5.72 6.06
N PHE A 355 6.75 5.14 6.16
CA PHE A 355 7.51 5.07 7.42
C PHE A 355 7.81 6.46 8.01
N GLY A 356 8.17 7.44 7.16
CA GLY A 356 8.41 8.82 7.60
C GLY A 356 7.16 9.46 8.23
N PHE A 357 6.01 9.40 7.55
CA PHE A 357 4.76 9.95 8.05
C PHE A 357 4.32 9.30 9.37
N PHE A 358 4.43 7.99 9.49
CA PHE A 358 4.09 7.25 10.72
C PHE A 358 5.24 7.23 11.74
N HIS A 359 6.22 8.14 11.67
CA HIS A 359 7.32 8.29 12.61
C HIS A 359 8.11 6.99 12.83
N ARG A 360 8.24 6.16 11.79
CA ARG A 360 8.84 4.82 11.81
C ARG A 360 8.19 3.86 12.83
N ASN A 361 6.98 4.13 13.25
CA ASN A 361 6.24 3.32 14.19
C ASN A 361 5.45 2.22 13.46
N LEU A 362 6.15 1.25 12.88
CA LEU A 362 5.57 0.00 12.39
C LEU A 362 5.27 -0.89 13.61
N ALA A 363 3.98 -1.02 13.94
CA ALA A 363 3.57 -1.79 15.10
C ALA A 363 3.54 -3.30 14.84
N TYR A 364 3.18 -3.71 13.62
CA TYR A 364 3.10 -5.09 13.21
C TYR A 364 3.26 -5.24 11.69
N GLU A 365 3.94 -6.30 11.28
CA GLU A 365 4.07 -6.69 9.87
C GLU A 365 3.59 -8.13 9.70
N TYR A 366 2.77 -8.36 8.69
CA TYR A 366 2.32 -9.69 8.26
C TYR A 366 2.55 -9.81 6.76
N SER A 367 3.65 -10.45 6.39
CA SER A 367 4.12 -10.55 5.02
C SER A 367 3.28 -11.53 4.19
N HIS A 368 3.49 -11.53 2.86
CA HIS A 368 2.85 -12.51 1.98
C HIS A 368 3.32 -13.93 2.29
N GLU A 369 4.60 -14.11 2.59
CA GLU A 369 5.24 -15.38 2.91
C GLU A 369 4.63 -15.98 4.20
N GLN A 370 4.49 -15.15 5.24
CA GLN A 370 3.79 -15.54 6.46
C GLN A 370 2.34 -15.93 6.20
N ALA A 371 1.65 -15.18 5.34
CA ALA A 371 0.27 -15.50 4.98
C ALA A 371 0.14 -16.81 4.18
N VAL A 372 1.17 -17.19 3.43
CA VAL A 372 1.25 -18.49 2.75
C VAL A 372 1.53 -19.59 3.76
N ALA A 373 2.50 -19.40 4.66
CA ALA A 373 2.80 -20.37 5.72
C ALA A 373 1.58 -20.67 6.61
N ASP A 374 0.77 -19.66 6.92
CA ASP A 374 -0.47 -19.81 7.68
C ASP A 374 -1.65 -20.34 6.85
N GLY A 375 -1.46 -20.63 5.56
CA GLY A 375 -2.53 -21.09 4.65
C GLY A 375 -3.60 -20.02 4.32
N ASN A 376 -3.40 -18.77 4.69
CA ASN A 376 -4.31 -17.67 4.39
C ASN A 376 -4.17 -17.16 2.95
N ASN A 377 -2.97 -17.28 2.37
CA ASN A 377 -2.67 -17.02 0.97
C ASN A 377 -2.09 -18.28 0.30
N VAL A 378 -2.02 -18.28 -1.02
CA VAL A 378 -1.32 -19.31 -1.80
C VAL A 378 -0.04 -18.73 -2.40
N PRO A 379 1.03 -19.53 -2.58
CA PRO A 379 2.26 -19.12 -3.22
C PRO A 379 2.04 -18.81 -4.71
N PHE A 380 3.02 -18.21 -5.36
CA PHE A 380 2.96 -17.90 -6.79
C PHE A 380 4.22 -18.36 -7.52
N ASP A 381 4.05 -18.65 -8.81
CA ASP A 381 5.11 -18.88 -9.76
C ASP A 381 5.10 -17.78 -10.83
N VAL A 382 6.25 -17.50 -11.45
CA VAL A 382 6.35 -16.50 -12.52
C VAL A 382 6.68 -17.19 -13.83
N TYR A 383 5.77 -17.06 -14.78
CA TYR A 383 5.93 -17.56 -16.16
C TYR A 383 6.12 -16.36 -17.11
N GLN A 384 7.28 -16.30 -17.75
CA GLN A 384 7.62 -15.19 -18.64
C GLN A 384 7.36 -15.56 -20.10
N ILE A 385 6.84 -14.63 -20.87
CA ILE A 385 6.67 -14.72 -22.33
C ILE A 385 7.36 -13.53 -22.96
N ARG A 386 8.48 -13.76 -23.63
CA ARG A 386 9.19 -12.71 -24.37
C ARG A 386 8.92 -12.90 -25.86
N THR A 387 8.56 -11.82 -26.54
CA THR A 387 8.39 -11.81 -27.98
C THR A 387 9.41 -10.88 -28.63
N ARG A 388 9.76 -11.14 -29.88
CA ARG A 388 10.72 -10.29 -30.60
C ARG A 388 10.25 -8.84 -30.67
N ILE A 389 8.97 -8.61 -31.01
CA ILE A 389 8.41 -7.25 -31.04
C ILE A 389 8.46 -6.63 -29.64
N GLY A 390 8.21 -7.42 -28.59
CA GLY A 390 8.26 -6.96 -27.20
C GLY A 390 9.67 -6.63 -26.68
N THR A 391 10.71 -7.21 -27.27
CA THR A 391 12.11 -7.00 -26.87
C THR A 391 12.89 -6.05 -27.77
N GLU A 392 12.65 -6.09 -29.08
CA GLU A 392 13.43 -5.36 -30.09
C GLU A 392 12.63 -4.25 -30.80
N GLY A 393 11.29 -4.26 -30.70
CA GLY A 393 10.42 -3.44 -31.52
C GLY A 393 10.25 -4.02 -32.93
N SER A 394 9.74 -3.23 -33.86
CA SER A 394 9.58 -3.61 -35.26
C SER A 394 9.52 -2.38 -36.17
N THR A 395 9.54 -2.64 -37.49
CA THR A 395 9.40 -1.60 -38.52
C THR A 395 8.29 -2.03 -39.48
N VAL A 396 7.35 -1.12 -39.72
CA VAL A 396 6.36 -1.25 -40.81
C VAL A 396 6.92 -0.50 -42.01
N GLU A 397 7.16 -1.24 -43.10
CA GLU A 397 7.83 -0.68 -44.27
C GLU A 397 6.96 0.35 -45.02
N ALA A 398 7.59 1.32 -45.62
CA ALA A 398 6.95 2.25 -46.55
C ALA A 398 6.19 1.53 -47.66
N GLY A 399 5.05 2.08 -48.10
CA GLY A 399 4.16 1.46 -49.05
C GLY A 399 3.20 0.44 -48.47
N ALA A 400 3.25 0.12 -47.19
CA ALA A 400 2.25 -0.67 -46.49
C ALA A 400 1.02 0.19 -46.16
N TYR A 401 -0.18 -0.39 -46.24
CA TYR A 401 -1.39 0.24 -45.70
C TYR A 401 -1.51 -0.07 -44.22
N ALA A 402 -1.51 0.97 -43.38
CA ALA A 402 -1.66 0.86 -41.94
C ALA A 402 -2.95 1.50 -41.45
N HIS A 403 -3.59 0.88 -40.50
CA HIS A 403 -4.73 1.46 -39.80
C HIS A 403 -4.26 2.39 -38.69
N PHE A 404 -4.69 3.63 -38.77
CA PHE A 404 -4.57 4.60 -37.68
C PHE A 404 -5.89 4.68 -36.94
N ARG A 405 -5.83 4.58 -35.62
CA ARG A 405 -7.02 4.63 -34.74
C ARG A 405 -6.93 5.87 -33.85
N ASP A 406 -7.95 6.70 -33.93
CA ASP A 406 -8.12 7.80 -33.01
C ASP A 406 -8.49 7.25 -31.61
N ARG A 407 -7.74 7.63 -30.57
CA ARG A 407 -7.94 7.11 -29.22
C ARG A 407 -9.24 7.57 -28.57
N ALA A 408 -9.70 8.78 -28.87
CA ALA A 408 -10.90 9.35 -28.27
C ALA A 408 -12.17 8.84 -28.94
N THR A 409 -12.20 8.90 -30.29
CA THR A 409 -13.37 8.56 -31.09
C THR A 409 -13.40 7.10 -31.56
N ARG A 410 -12.23 6.41 -31.52
CA ARG A 410 -12.01 5.06 -32.05
C ARG A 410 -12.20 4.94 -33.55
N ALA A 411 -12.32 6.05 -34.25
CA ALA A 411 -12.40 6.06 -35.70
C ALA A 411 -11.09 5.50 -36.30
N LYS A 412 -11.22 4.54 -37.20
CA LYS A 412 -10.11 3.95 -37.94
C LYS A 412 -9.99 4.59 -39.32
N GLN A 413 -8.76 4.91 -39.70
CA GLN A 413 -8.42 5.41 -41.02
C GLN A 413 -7.32 4.52 -41.60
N LEU A 414 -7.54 3.99 -42.82
CA LEU A 414 -6.51 3.27 -43.53
C LEU A 414 -5.67 4.28 -44.32
N GLN A 415 -4.38 4.34 -44.06
CA GLN A 415 -3.46 5.24 -44.73
C GLN A 415 -2.27 4.45 -45.29
N LEU A 416 -1.79 4.87 -46.44
CA LEU A 416 -0.54 4.38 -46.98
C LEU A 416 0.62 5.03 -46.23
N LEU A 417 1.60 4.29 -45.83
CA LEU A 417 2.82 4.81 -45.21
C LEU A 417 3.76 5.30 -46.31
N ASP A 418 4.10 6.58 -46.26
CA ASP A 418 5.03 7.20 -47.21
C ASP A 418 6.50 6.86 -46.87
N ASP A 419 6.80 6.68 -45.55
CA ASP A 419 8.10 6.33 -45.02
C ASP A 419 8.01 5.10 -44.10
N ASP A 420 9.16 4.45 -43.86
CA ASP A 420 9.27 3.35 -42.91
C ASP A 420 8.91 3.85 -41.49
N PHE A 421 8.01 3.16 -40.82
CA PHE A 421 7.60 3.45 -39.46
C PHE A 421 8.22 2.44 -38.49
N ALA A 422 9.39 2.82 -37.93
CA ALA A 422 10.07 2.03 -36.92
C ALA A 422 9.55 2.40 -35.52
N TYR A 423 9.40 1.42 -34.65
CA TYR A 423 9.04 1.63 -33.24
C TYR A 423 9.85 0.72 -32.31
N ASP A 424 10.20 1.23 -31.14
CA ASP A 424 10.89 0.49 -30.09
C ASP A 424 9.90 -0.18 -29.11
N PRO A 425 10.36 -1.11 -28.24
CA PRO A 425 9.50 -1.80 -27.27
C PRO A 425 8.75 -0.84 -26.33
N ASN A 426 9.29 0.33 -26.02
CA ASN A 426 8.64 1.32 -25.15
C ASN A 426 7.49 2.06 -25.83
N GLU A 427 7.41 2.00 -27.16
CA GLU A 427 6.35 2.60 -27.96
C GLU A 427 5.17 1.62 -28.17
N LEU A 428 5.41 0.33 -27.95
CA LEU A 428 4.36 -0.69 -27.93
C LEU A 428 3.27 -0.30 -26.94
N ASP A 429 2.02 -0.47 -27.36
CA ASP A 429 0.82 -0.11 -26.61
C ASP A 429 0.70 1.37 -26.24
N ARG A 430 1.68 2.20 -26.57
CA ARG A 430 1.61 3.66 -26.42
C ARG A 430 1.28 4.36 -27.73
N ARG A 431 2.09 4.16 -28.73
CA ARG A 431 1.94 4.73 -30.08
C ARG A 431 1.53 3.67 -31.09
N VAL A 432 1.94 2.42 -30.87
CA VAL A 432 1.69 1.29 -31.75
C VAL A 432 0.96 0.19 -30.97
N VAL A 433 -0.09 -0.38 -31.56
CA VAL A 433 -0.70 -1.63 -31.13
C VAL A 433 -0.35 -2.69 -32.15
N SER A 434 0.45 -3.66 -31.74
CA SER A 434 0.74 -4.83 -32.55
C SER A 434 -0.28 -5.94 -32.24
N THR A 435 -1.27 -6.11 -33.13
CA THR A 435 -2.27 -7.15 -32.99
C THR A 435 -1.63 -8.53 -33.02
N ASP A 436 -0.59 -8.69 -33.82
CA ASP A 436 0.13 -9.97 -33.93
C ASP A 436 0.91 -10.29 -32.65
N GLN A 437 1.49 -9.29 -31.99
CA GLN A 437 2.14 -9.49 -30.69
C GLN A 437 1.13 -9.96 -29.64
N ILE A 438 -0.05 -9.31 -29.54
CA ILE A 438 -1.12 -9.74 -28.63
C ILE A 438 -1.53 -11.18 -28.95
N ARG A 439 -1.78 -11.48 -30.23
CA ARG A 439 -2.16 -12.83 -30.69
C ARG A 439 -1.09 -13.88 -30.40
N THR A 440 0.18 -13.55 -30.62
CA THR A 440 1.33 -14.42 -30.35
C THR A 440 1.42 -14.79 -28.89
N VAL A 441 1.32 -13.80 -27.99
CA VAL A 441 1.33 -13.98 -26.54
C VAL A 441 0.15 -14.85 -26.09
N ILE A 442 -1.07 -14.56 -26.56
CA ILE A 442 -2.27 -15.33 -26.19
C ILE A 442 -2.25 -16.74 -26.76
N SER A 443 -1.71 -16.91 -27.99
CA SER A 443 -1.57 -18.23 -28.61
C SER A 443 -0.57 -19.09 -27.85
N HIS A 444 0.58 -18.52 -27.49
CA HIS A 444 1.57 -19.21 -26.67
C HIS A 444 0.99 -19.61 -25.30
N PHE A 445 0.29 -18.67 -24.62
CA PHE A 445 -0.39 -18.96 -23.35
C PHE A 445 -1.36 -20.15 -23.50
N LYS A 446 -2.22 -20.16 -24.54
CA LYS A 446 -3.16 -21.27 -24.80
C LYS A 446 -2.41 -22.59 -25.06
N GLU A 447 -1.37 -22.54 -25.89
CA GLU A 447 -0.63 -23.74 -26.30
C GLU A 447 0.08 -24.41 -25.11
N HIS A 448 0.66 -23.60 -24.20
CA HIS A 448 1.41 -24.09 -23.05
C HIS A 448 0.55 -24.26 -21.80
N LEU A 449 -0.75 -23.93 -21.87
CA LEU A 449 -1.61 -23.91 -20.67
C LEU A 449 -1.65 -25.25 -19.93
N PHE A 450 -1.71 -26.35 -20.67
CA PHE A 450 -1.90 -27.71 -20.12
C PHE A 450 -0.79 -28.69 -20.48
N LYS A 451 0.30 -28.23 -21.09
CA LYS A 451 1.44 -29.08 -21.39
C LYS A 451 2.03 -29.68 -20.11
N PRO A 452 2.73 -30.80 -20.21
CA PRO A 452 3.55 -31.30 -19.09
C PRO A 452 4.55 -30.24 -18.62
N ALA A 453 4.94 -30.29 -17.35
CA ALA A 453 5.89 -29.33 -16.78
C ALA A 453 7.24 -29.36 -17.52
N GLU A 454 7.70 -30.55 -17.94
CA GLU A 454 8.94 -30.75 -18.70
C GLU A 454 8.90 -30.09 -20.09
N GLU A 455 7.69 -29.78 -20.59
CA GLU A 455 7.46 -29.09 -21.87
C GLU A 455 7.13 -27.60 -21.67
N GLY A 456 7.36 -27.06 -20.47
CA GLY A 456 7.05 -25.67 -20.12
C GLY A 456 5.55 -25.40 -19.95
N GLY A 457 4.80 -26.36 -19.41
CA GLY A 457 3.37 -26.22 -19.14
C GLY A 457 3.12 -25.23 -17.98
N ILE A 458 2.14 -24.34 -18.14
CA ILE A 458 1.78 -23.31 -17.15
C ILE A 458 0.93 -23.91 -16.02
N PHE A 459 -0.02 -24.78 -16.39
CA PHE A 459 -0.88 -25.52 -15.45
C PHE A 459 -0.92 -27.00 -15.85
N PRO A 460 0.15 -27.75 -15.60
CA PRO A 460 0.26 -29.15 -16.01
C PRO A 460 -0.89 -30.00 -15.47
N GLY A 461 -1.40 -30.91 -16.30
CA GLY A 461 -2.45 -31.85 -15.91
C GLY A 461 -3.85 -31.27 -15.75
N ARG A 462 -4.05 -29.98 -15.95
CA ARG A 462 -5.37 -29.32 -15.93
C ARG A 462 -6.14 -29.58 -17.22
N SER A 463 -7.45 -29.54 -17.14
CA SER A 463 -8.37 -29.67 -18.29
C SER A 463 -9.25 -28.43 -18.48
N VAL A 464 -9.31 -27.58 -17.49
CA VAL A 464 -10.13 -26.37 -17.47
C VAL A 464 -9.22 -25.14 -17.42
N VAL A 465 -9.48 -24.16 -18.30
CA VAL A 465 -8.75 -22.89 -18.30
C VAL A 465 -8.89 -22.24 -16.92
N PRO A 466 -7.80 -21.89 -16.22
CA PRO A 466 -7.86 -21.29 -14.92
C PRO A 466 -8.55 -19.90 -14.97
N LYS A 467 -9.12 -19.46 -13.86
CA LYS A 467 -9.62 -18.09 -13.75
C LYS A 467 -8.44 -17.12 -13.91
N THR A 468 -8.44 -16.41 -15.03
CA THR A 468 -7.33 -15.54 -15.45
C THR A 468 -7.74 -14.08 -15.43
N LEU A 469 -6.94 -13.24 -14.79
CA LEU A 469 -7.09 -11.79 -14.79
C LEU A 469 -5.97 -11.17 -15.62
N ILE A 470 -6.30 -10.57 -16.76
CA ILE A 470 -5.34 -9.90 -17.64
C ILE A 470 -5.37 -8.40 -17.39
N PHE A 471 -4.22 -7.81 -17.10
CA PHE A 471 -4.05 -6.38 -16.97
C PHE A 471 -3.65 -5.75 -18.29
N ALA A 472 -4.56 -4.95 -18.85
CA ALA A 472 -4.36 -4.15 -20.03
C ALA A 472 -3.90 -2.74 -19.66
N LYS A 473 -3.30 -2.04 -20.62
CA LYS A 473 -2.78 -0.71 -20.44
C LYS A 473 -3.83 0.38 -20.43
N ASP A 474 -4.74 0.30 -21.36
CA ASP A 474 -5.89 1.19 -21.52
C ASP A 474 -7.12 0.41 -22.00
N ASP A 475 -8.25 1.10 -22.03
CA ASP A 475 -9.54 0.50 -22.39
C ASP A 475 -9.58 -0.01 -23.83
N SER A 476 -8.79 0.60 -24.73
CA SER A 476 -8.67 0.16 -26.12
C SER A 476 -7.84 -1.11 -26.25
N HIS A 477 -6.73 -1.18 -25.52
CA HIS A 477 -5.90 -2.39 -25.46
C HIS A 477 -6.70 -3.55 -24.83
N ALA A 478 -7.53 -3.28 -23.82
CA ALA A 478 -8.41 -4.29 -23.25
C ALA A 478 -9.41 -4.87 -24.28
N ASP A 479 -9.98 -4.05 -25.15
CA ASP A 479 -10.86 -4.53 -26.24
C ASP A 479 -10.10 -5.41 -27.25
N ASP A 480 -8.87 -5.01 -27.60
CA ASP A 480 -8.05 -5.77 -28.53
C ASP A 480 -7.68 -7.14 -27.91
N ILE A 481 -7.28 -7.18 -26.64
CA ILE A 481 -7.00 -8.44 -25.93
C ILE A 481 -8.25 -9.32 -25.86
N VAL A 482 -9.41 -8.80 -25.50
CA VAL A 482 -10.66 -9.58 -25.42
C VAL A 482 -10.98 -10.22 -26.77
N ARG A 483 -10.82 -9.46 -27.86
CA ARG A 483 -11.04 -9.98 -29.22
C ARG A 483 -10.08 -11.11 -29.56
N GLU A 484 -8.79 -10.93 -29.32
CA GLU A 484 -7.78 -11.94 -29.61
C GLU A 484 -7.97 -13.19 -28.73
N VAL A 485 -8.27 -13.04 -27.43
CA VAL A 485 -8.56 -14.17 -26.55
C VAL A 485 -9.75 -14.99 -27.07
N ARG A 486 -10.87 -14.34 -27.42
CA ARG A 486 -12.04 -15.05 -27.96
C ARG A 486 -11.72 -15.79 -29.23
N GLN A 487 -10.97 -15.18 -30.15
CA GLN A 487 -10.56 -15.75 -31.42
C GLN A 487 -9.58 -16.91 -31.24
N VAL A 488 -8.52 -16.71 -30.44
CA VAL A 488 -7.49 -17.74 -30.23
C VAL A 488 -8.06 -18.95 -29.49
N PHE A 489 -8.89 -18.74 -28.47
CA PHE A 489 -9.50 -19.85 -27.72
C PHE A 489 -10.70 -20.48 -28.45
N ASP A 490 -11.19 -19.88 -29.53
CA ASP A 490 -12.42 -20.29 -30.21
C ASP A 490 -13.60 -20.42 -29.25
N LYS A 491 -13.86 -19.34 -28.45
CA LYS A 491 -14.87 -19.27 -27.42
C LYS A 491 -15.77 -18.05 -27.59
N GLY A 492 -17.00 -18.18 -27.07
CA GLY A 492 -17.99 -17.12 -27.14
C GLY A 492 -17.75 -15.94 -26.21
N ASN A 493 -18.67 -14.99 -26.23
CA ASN A 493 -18.58 -13.72 -25.49
C ASN A 493 -18.57 -13.90 -23.98
N ASP A 494 -19.17 -14.98 -23.47
CA ASP A 494 -19.23 -15.32 -22.06
C ASP A 494 -17.91 -15.86 -21.49
N PHE A 495 -17.00 -16.35 -22.35
CA PHE A 495 -15.72 -16.91 -21.94
C PHE A 495 -14.72 -15.85 -21.47
N CYS A 496 -14.62 -14.74 -22.23
CA CYS A 496 -13.73 -13.62 -21.93
C CYS A 496 -14.51 -12.31 -21.94
N VAL A 497 -14.38 -11.52 -20.89
CA VAL A 497 -15.07 -10.24 -20.72
C VAL A 497 -14.11 -9.11 -20.39
N LYS A 498 -14.47 -7.90 -20.82
CA LYS A 498 -13.82 -6.66 -20.37
C LYS A 498 -14.55 -6.16 -19.13
N ILE A 499 -13.80 -5.84 -18.07
CA ILE A 499 -14.31 -5.23 -16.84
C ILE A 499 -13.54 -3.94 -16.58
N THR A 500 -14.10 -2.82 -17.03
CA THR A 500 -13.54 -1.47 -16.86
C THR A 500 -14.66 -0.49 -16.56
N SER A 501 -14.33 0.72 -16.08
CA SER A 501 -15.32 1.79 -15.84
C SER A 501 -16.08 2.22 -17.10
N LYS A 502 -15.53 1.95 -18.30
CA LYS A 502 -16.10 2.27 -19.61
C LYS A 502 -16.72 1.05 -20.32
N SER A 503 -17.00 -0.03 -19.58
CA SER A 503 -17.67 -1.20 -20.14
C SER A 503 -19.08 -0.85 -20.59
N THR A 504 -19.45 -1.27 -21.82
CA THR A 504 -20.80 -1.10 -22.39
C THR A 504 -21.58 -2.39 -22.28
N GLY A 505 -22.87 -2.30 -21.98
CA GLY A 505 -23.77 -3.44 -21.82
C GLY A 505 -24.05 -3.79 -20.36
N ALA A 506 -23.57 -4.93 -19.86
CA ALA A 506 -23.73 -5.29 -18.45
C ALA A 506 -22.90 -4.39 -17.54
N SER A 507 -23.41 -4.11 -16.34
CA SER A 507 -22.67 -3.28 -15.39
C SER A 507 -21.33 -3.93 -15.00
N PRO A 508 -20.28 -3.15 -14.71
CA PRO A 508 -19.01 -3.71 -14.23
C PRO A 508 -19.19 -4.63 -13.00
N ASP A 509 -20.11 -4.28 -12.11
CA ASP A 509 -20.41 -5.06 -10.90
C ASP A 509 -21.06 -6.40 -11.21
N ASP A 510 -21.97 -6.46 -12.20
CA ASP A 510 -22.59 -7.71 -12.65
C ASP A 510 -21.56 -8.64 -13.30
N LEU A 511 -20.69 -8.09 -14.14
CA LEU A 511 -19.59 -8.83 -14.76
C LEU A 511 -18.61 -9.35 -13.72
N LEU A 512 -18.27 -8.54 -12.73
CA LEU A 512 -17.40 -8.91 -11.63
C LEU A 512 -18.03 -10.01 -10.75
N LYS A 513 -19.32 -9.89 -10.44
CA LYS A 513 -20.07 -10.92 -9.72
C LYS A 513 -20.08 -12.24 -10.49
N ALA A 514 -20.32 -12.20 -11.81
CA ALA A 514 -20.26 -13.39 -12.66
C ALA A 514 -18.84 -13.98 -12.67
N PHE A 515 -17.80 -13.17 -12.76
CA PHE A 515 -16.40 -13.61 -12.70
C PHE A 515 -16.04 -14.23 -11.36
N ARG A 516 -16.60 -13.73 -10.25
CA ARG A 516 -16.35 -14.22 -8.89
C ARG A 516 -17.00 -15.58 -8.63
N THR A 517 -18.25 -15.76 -9.04
CA THR A 517 -19.07 -16.89 -8.59
C THR A 517 -19.43 -17.88 -9.69
N GLY A 518 -19.41 -17.45 -10.96
CA GLY A 518 -19.78 -18.27 -12.09
C GLY A 518 -18.62 -19.13 -12.62
N PHE A 519 -18.94 -20.20 -13.39
CA PHE A 519 -17.93 -20.92 -14.17
C PHE A 519 -17.32 -19.99 -15.24
N ASN A 520 -18.14 -19.36 -16.07
CA ASN A 520 -17.78 -18.29 -16.98
C ASN A 520 -18.09 -16.92 -16.33
N PRO A 521 -17.35 -15.88 -16.69
CA PRO A 521 -16.17 -15.85 -17.57
C PRO A 521 -14.96 -16.56 -16.97
N ARG A 522 -14.14 -17.21 -17.82
CA ARG A 522 -12.86 -17.79 -17.40
C ARG A 522 -11.76 -16.73 -17.38
N ILE A 523 -11.82 -15.78 -18.32
CA ILE A 523 -10.82 -14.71 -18.47
C ILE A 523 -11.51 -13.36 -18.35
N ALA A 524 -10.97 -12.50 -17.50
CA ALA A 524 -11.37 -11.11 -17.38
C ALA A 524 -10.19 -10.20 -17.77
N VAL A 525 -10.46 -9.18 -18.58
CA VAL A 525 -9.48 -8.17 -18.98
C VAL A 525 -9.86 -6.85 -18.32
N THR A 526 -8.92 -6.24 -17.61
CA THR A 526 -9.15 -4.98 -16.88
C THR A 526 -7.99 -4.01 -17.09
N VAL A 527 -8.24 -2.73 -16.85
CA VAL A 527 -7.18 -1.72 -16.77
C VAL A 527 -6.79 -1.48 -15.31
N ASP A 528 -7.75 -1.22 -14.44
CA ASP A 528 -7.53 -0.87 -13.03
C ASP A 528 -8.68 -1.20 -12.09
N LEU A 529 -9.91 -1.33 -12.59
CA LEU A 529 -11.10 -1.50 -11.75
C LEU A 529 -11.02 -2.68 -10.78
N ILE A 530 -10.37 -3.78 -11.20
CA ILE A 530 -10.15 -4.97 -10.38
C ILE A 530 -8.82 -4.88 -9.61
N ALA A 531 -7.97 -3.89 -9.90
CA ALA A 531 -6.69 -3.72 -9.21
C ALA A 531 -6.87 -3.30 -7.74
N THR A 532 -7.98 -2.64 -7.41
CA THR A 532 -8.26 -2.15 -6.05
C THR A 532 -9.57 -2.72 -5.51
N GLY A 533 -9.56 -3.25 -4.29
CA GLY A 533 -10.73 -3.50 -3.45
C GLY A 533 -11.64 -4.69 -3.76
N THR A 534 -11.54 -5.35 -4.91
CA THR A 534 -12.43 -6.46 -5.26
C THR A 534 -11.85 -7.82 -4.87
N ASP A 535 -12.60 -8.60 -4.10
CA ASP A 535 -12.19 -9.93 -3.66
C ASP A 535 -12.72 -11.02 -4.62
N VAL A 536 -11.86 -11.56 -5.49
CA VAL A 536 -12.13 -12.70 -6.37
C VAL A 536 -11.14 -13.81 -6.02
N LYS A 537 -11.49 -14.67 -5.07
CA LYS A 537 -10.63 -15.74 -4.55
C LYS A 537 -10.21 -16.74 -5.63
N ALA A 538 -11.06 -16.95 -6.63
CA ALA A 538 -10.86 -17.97 -7.66
C ALA A 538 -9.78 -17.64 -8.71
N ILE A 539 -9.15 -16.46 -8.68
CA ILE A 539 -8.11 -16.10 -9.64
C ILE A 539 -6.88 -17.00 -9.41
N GLU A 540 -6.50 -17.74 -10.44
CA GLU A 540 -5.34 -18.64 -10.45
C GLU A 540 -4.23 -18.12 -11.37
N CYS A 541 -4.54 -17.19 -12.28
CA CYS A 541 -3.58 -16.60 -13.19
C CYS A 541 -3.72 -15.09 -13.20
N VAL A 542 -2.63 -14.38 -12.94
CA VAL A 542 -2.51 -12.93 -13.04
C VAL A 542 -1.59 -12.62 -14.21
N PHE A 543 -2.14 -12.04 -15.27
CA PHE A 543 -1.45 -11.90 -16.54
C PHE A 543 -1.15 -10.42 -16.83
N PHE A 544 0.11 -10.07 -16.92
CA PHE A 544 0.56 -8.71 -17.20
C PHE A 544 0.82 -8.52 -18.70
N MET A 545 -0.04 -7.73 -19.34
CA MET A 545 0.14 -7.20 -20.69
C MET A 545 0.30 -5.66 -20.66
N ARG A 546 0.69 -5.13 -19.50
CA ARG A 546 1.05 -3.71 -19.29
C ARG A 546 2.27 -3.61 -18.38
N ALA A 547 3.17 -2.68 -18.71
CA ALA A 547 4.25 -2.34 -17.80
C ALA A 547 3.69 -1.62 -16.55
N VAL A 548 4.17 -1.99 -15.38
CA VAL A 548 3.84 -1.37 -14.09
C VAL A 548 5.12 -0.82 -13.50
N LYS A 549 5.19 0.48 -13.22
CA LYS A 549 6.41 1.15 -12.72
C LYS A 549 6.42 1.30 -11.20
N SER A 550 5.26 1.26 -10.57
CA SER A 550 5.11 1.41 -9.13
C SER A 550 5.08 0.05 -8.45
N ARG A 551 6.04 -0.20 -7.56
CA ARG A 551 6.10 -1.44 -6.77
C ARG A 551 4.82 -1.67 -5.94
N PRO A 552 4.27 -0.68 -5.20
CA PRO A 552 3.02 -0.89 -4.48
C PRO A 552 1.86 -1.31 -5.39
N TYR A 553 1.77 -0.72 -6.57
CA TYR A 553 0.71 -1.06 -7.52
C TYR A 553 0.89 -2.47 -8.11
N PHE A 554 2.12 -2.86 -8.42
CA PHE A 554 2.44 -4.23 -8.82
C PHE A 554 2.04 -5.24 -7.73
N GLU A 555 2.40 -4.99 -6.47
CA GLU A 555 2.06 -5.87 -5.35
C GLU A 555 0.53 -5.99 -5.15
N GLN A 556 -0.21 -4.91 -5.36
CA GLN A 556 -1.68 -4.95 -5.33
C GLN A 556 -2.25 -5.83 -6.46
N MET A 557 -1.73 -5.68 -7.67
CA MET A 557 -2.15 -6.48 -8.84
C MET A 557 -1.79 -7.96 -8.64
N LYS A 558 -0.56 -8.25 -8.23
CA LYS A 558 -0.08 -9.60 -7.87
C LYS A 558 -0.96 -10.24 -6.80
N GLY A 559 -1.26 -9.48 -5.74
CA GLY A 559 -2.08 -9.94 -4.62
C GLY A 559 -3.52 -10.34 -4.98
N ARG A 560 -3.99 -10.08 -6.21
CA ARG A 560 -5.29 -10.59 -6.69
C ARG A 560 -5.29 -12.11 -6.86
N GLY A 561 -4.15 -12.70 -7.19
CA GLY A 561 -4.00 -14.15 -7.28
C GLY A 561 -3.82 -14.85 -5.93
N SER A 562 -3.34 -14.16 -4.90
CA SER A 562 -2.84 -14.78 -3.67
C SER A 562 -3.91 -15.41 -2.77
N ARG A 563 -5.19 -15.14 -2.96
CA ARG A 563 -6.27 -15.61 -2.07
C ARG A 563 -6.37 -17.12 -2.01
N SER A 564 -6.37 -17.68 -0.80
CA SER A 564 -6.78 -19.07 -0.58
C SER A 564 -8.30 -19.23 -0.66
N MET A 565 -8.76 -20.43 -0.97
CA MET A 565 -10.17 -20.79 -0.93
C MET A 565 -10.34 -22.28 -0.61
N THR A 566 -11.48 -22.62 -0.03
CA THR A 566 -11.76 -24.00 0.28
C THR A 566 -11.91 -24.84 -1.01
N PRO A 567 -11.60 -26.16 -0.96
CA PRO A 567 -11.81 -27.05 -2.11
C PRO A 567 -13.24 -26.99 -2.66
N ALA A 568 -14.26 -26.90 -1.79
CA ALA A 568 -15.65 -26.83 -2.18
C ALA A 568 -15.98 -25.54 -2.96
N GLU A 569 -15.49 -24.36 -2.48
CA GLU A 569 -15.64 -23.09 -3.18
C GLU A 569 -14.92 -23.11 -4.54
N PHE A 570 -13.72 -23.73 -4.57
CA PHE A 570 -12.94 -23.84 -5.80
C PHE A 570 -13.65 -24.70 -6.84
N GLN A 571 -14.14 -25.87 -6.45
CA GLN A 571 -14.88 -26.74 -7.37
C GLN A 571 -16.18 -26.12 -7.86
N ALA A 572 -16.86 -25.33 -7.05
CA ALA A 572 -18.08 -24.61 -7.47
C ALA A 572 -17.81 -23.62 -8.61
N THR A 573 -16.62 -23.05 -8.67
CA THR A 573 -16.25 -22.04 -9.69
C THR A 573 -15.40 -22.60 -10.85
N THR A 574 -14.62 -23.66 -10.60
CA THR A 574 -13.66 -24.20 -11.59
C THR A 574 -14.10 -25.55 -12.16
N ASN A 575 -14.74 -26.41 -11.35
CA ASN A 575 -15.24 -27.73 -11.72
C ASN A 575 -14.18 -28.59 -12.45
N ASP A 576 -12.97 -28.65 -11.89
CA ASP A 576 -11.86 -29.46 -12.40
C ASP A 576 -11.57 -30.60 -11.41
N ALA A 577 -12.02 -31.83 -11.79
CA ALA A 577 -11.91 -33.00 -10.90
C ALA A 577 -10.44 -33.45 -10.70
N ALA A 578 -9.54 -33.13 -11.64
CA ALA A 578 -8.13 -33.48 -11.54
C ALA A 578 -7.39 -32.57 -10.54
N HIS A 579 -7.92 -31.39 -10.28
CA HIS A 579 -7.34 -30.41 -9.37
C HIS A 579 -8.41 -29.91 -8.39
N PRO A 580 -8.57 -30.57 -7.24
CA PRO A 580 -9.69 -30.30 -6.32
C PRO A 580 -9.55 -28.97 -5.57
N ALA A 581 -8.37 -28.38 -5.49
CA ALA A 581 -8.09 -27.19 -4.71
C ALA A 581 -7.16 -26.20 -5.45
N LYS A 582 -7.23 -24.94 -5.06
CA LYS A 582 -6.28 -23.90 -5.48
C LYS A 582 -5.05 -23.98 -4.59
N THR A 583 -3.94 -24.46 -5.11
CA THR A 583 -2.66 -24.64 -4.38
C THR A 583 -1.69 -23.48 -4.58
N HIS A 584 -1.72 -22.82 -5.73
CA HIS A 584 -0.85 -21.71 -6.11
C HIS A 584 -1.56 -20.83 -7.14
N PHE A 585 -0.95 -19.71 -7.50
CA PHE A 585 -1.33 -18.96 -8.69
C PHE A 585 -0.09 -18.66 -9.53
N VAL A 586 -0.30 -18.36 -10.82
CA VAL A 586 0.79 -18.07 -11.75
C VAL A 586 0.70 -16.60 -12.17
N ILE A 587 1.82 -15.91 -12.11
CA ILE A 587 2.01 -14.61 -12.76
C ILE A 587 2.54 -14.87 -14.16
N VAL A 588 1.78 -14.49 -15.17
CA VAL A 588 2.25 -14.52 -16.56
C VAL A 588 2.69 -13.11 -16.93
N ASP A 589 3.96 -12.95 -17.25
CA ASP A 589 4.60 -11.69 -17.58
C ASP A 589 4.99 -11.60 -19.05
N ALA A 590 4.23 -10.84 -19.84
CA ALA A 590 4.49 -10.63 -21.26
C ALA A 590 5.24 -9.32 -21.58
N VAL A 591 5.59 -8.52 -20.57
CA VAL A 591 6.13 -7.16 -20.75
C VAL A 591 7.35 -6.84 -19.88
N GLY A 592 7.91 -7.84 -19.17
CA GLY A 592 9.06 -7.65 -18.30
C GLY A 592 8.76 -6.89 -17.00
N VAL A 593 7.52 -6.96 -16.51
CA VAL A 593 7.16 -6.27 -15.27
C VAL A 593 7.85 -6.86 -14.04
N THR A 594 8.24 -8.11 -14.10
CA THR A 594 8.94 -8.81 -13.01
C THR A 594 10.44 -8.56 -13.00
N ASP A 595 11.03 -8.02 -14.08
CA ASP A 595 12.46 -7.79 -14.23
C ASP A 595 12.87 -6.36 -13.85
N VAL A 596 11.92 -5.44 -13.68
CA VAL A 596 12.19 -4.01 -13.52
C VAL A 596 12.21 -3.65 -12.03
N GLU A 597 13.33 -3.06 -11.54
CA GLU A 597 13.33 -2.35 -10.25
C GLU A 597 12.30 -1.21 -10.30
N GLN A 598 11.26 -1.34 -9.50
CA GLN A 598 10.16 -0.38 -9.48
C GLN A 598 10.50 0.77 -8.54
N GLN A 599 10.72 1.97 -9.10
CA GLN A 599 11.12 3.17 -8.37
C GLN A 599 9.94 4.09 -8.03
N ASP A 600 9.96 4.65 -6.83
CA ASP A 600 9.08 5.75 -6.41
C ASP A 600 9.61 7.08 -6.97
N THR A 601 8.96 7.64 -7.99
CA THR A 601 9.32 8.95 -8.55
C THR A 601 8.25 10.01 -8.28
N VAL A 602 8.68 11.20 -7.88
CA VAL A 602 7.81 12.36 -7.64
C VAL A 602 7.55 13.11 -8.96
N PRO A 603 6.30 13.36 -9.37
CA PRO A 603 5.99 13.97 -10.67
C PRO A 603 6.21 15.50 -10.71
N LEU A 604 6.67 15.98 -11.85
CA LEU A 604 6.80 17.41 -12.17
C LEU A 604 5.45 18.10 -12.47
N GLU A 605 4.41 17.34 -12.77
CA GLU A 605 3.10 17.88 -13.15
C GLU A 605 2.25 18.21 -11.94
N ARG A 606 1.99 19.51 -11.71
CA ARG A 606 1.31 20.02 -10.51
C ARG A 606 -0.18 20.33 -10.68
N LYS A 607 -0.65 20.58 -11.90
CA LYS A 607 -2.08 20.89 -12.22
C LYS A 607 -2.69 19.89 -13.21
N ARG A 608 -2.79 18.63 -12.81
CA ARG A 608 -3.25 17.53 -13.68
C ARG A 608 -4.71 17.65 -14.12
N SER A 609 -5.57 18.20 -13.30
CA SER A 609 -7.00 18.38 -13.61
C SER A 609 -7.30 19.49 -14.65
N VAL A 610 -6.32 20.35 -14.96
CA VAL A 610 -6.47 21.42 -15.94
C VAL A 610 -5.99 20.94 -17.30
N THR A 611 -6.83 21.00 -18.33
CA THR A 611 -6.44 20.57 -19.69
C THR A 611 -5.32 21.46 -20.25
N LEU A 612 -4.44 20.89 -21.10
CA LEU A 612 -3.37 21.67 -21.72
C LEU A 612 -3.90 22.87 -22.50
N LYS A 613 -5.09 22.73 -23.10
CA LYS A 613 -5.80 23.85 -23.76
C LYS A 613 -6.09 25.00 -22.80
N LYS A 614 -6.63 24.72 -21.61
CA LYS A 614 -6.92 25.73 -20.58
C LYS A 614 -5.63 26.36 -20.03
N LEU A 615 -4.57 25.58 -19.87
CA LEU A 615 -3.26 26.10 -19.47
C LEU A 615 -2.70 27.06 -20.53
N PHE A 616 -2.80 26.73 -21.81
CA PHE A 616 -2.41 27.62 -22.91
C PHE A 616 -3.28 28.86 -23.04
N GLU A 617 -4.57 28.79 -22.77
CA GLU A 617 -5.45 29.96 -22.70
C GLU A 617 -4.99 30.92 -21.60
N LYS A 618 -4.65 30.44 -20.41
CA LYS A 618 -4.10 31.26 -19.31
C LYS A 618 -2.75 31.89 -19.67
N VAL A 619 -1.83 31.11 -20.24
CA VAL A 619 -0.57 31.63 -20.77
C VAL A 619 -0.82 32.74 -21.78
N GLY A 620 -1.79 32.53 -22.69
CA GLY A 620 -2.12 33.50 -23.75
C GLY A 620 -2.60 34.86 -23.22
N VAL A 621 -3.21 34.91 -22.04
CA VAL A 621 -3.65 36.15 -21.38
C VAL A 621 -2.66 36.66 -20.32
N GLY A 622 -1.51 36.03 -20.17
CA GLY A 622 -0.47 36.45 -19.23
C GLY A 622 -0.73 36.13 -17.77
N GLY A 623 -1.68 35.20 -17.48
CA GLY A 623 -2.12 34.88 -16.12
C GLY A 623 -1.64 33.55 -15.54
N ALA A 624 -0.63 32.90 -16.15
CA ALA A 624 -0.16 31.60 -15.69
C ALA A 624 0.77 31.73 -14.47
N ASP A 625 0.51 30.95 -13.44
CA ASP A 625 1.36 30.83 -12.25
C ASP A 625 2.50 29.81 -12.44
N ALA A 626 3.42 29.73 -11.48
CA ALA A 626 4.56 28.83 -11.54
C ALA A 626 4.16 27.34 -11.63
N ASP A 627 3.06 26.95 -11.00
CA ASP A 627 2.56 25.57 -11.01
C ASP A 627 1.93 25.21 -12.35
N GLU A 628 1.29 26.17 -12.99
CA GLU A 628 0.73 26.04 -14.34
C GLU A 628 1.84 25.93 -15.37
N LEU A 629 2.89 26.76 -15.28
CA LEU A 629 4.06 26.68 -16.15
C LEU A 629 4.84 25.37 -15.92
N SER A 630 4.96 24.90 -14.69
CA SER A 630 5.52 23.58 -14.37
C SER A 630 4.73 22.44 -15.01
N SER A 631 3.41 22.50 -14.94
CA SER A 631 2.53 21.49 -15.55
C SER A 631 2.63 21.48 -17.07
N ILE A 632 2.75 22.67 -17.69
CA ILE A 632 3.01 22.78 -19.13
C ILE A 632 4.37 22.17 -19.46
N ALA A 633 5.43 22.54 -18.74
CA ALA A 633 6.78 22.01 -18.95
C ALA A 633 6.80 20.46 -18.89
N SER A 634 6.13 19.87 -17.89
CA SER A 634 6.02 18.43 -17.73
C SER A 634 5.30 17.76 -18.91
N ARG A 635 4.18 18.34 -19.37
CA ARG A 635 3.42 17.80 -20.50
C ARG A 635 4.18 17.93 -21.81
N LEU A 636 4.85 19.07 -22.03
CA LEU A 636 5.67 19.28 -23.23
C LEU A 636 6.88 18.36 -23.23
N SER A 637 7.54 18.12 -22.10
CA SER A 637 8.65 17.17 -22.00
C SER A 637 8.23 15.72 -22.35
N ARG A 638 6.99 15.34 -22.01
CA ARG A 638 6.43 14.04 -22.43
C ARG A 638 6.06 14.02 -23.90
N LEU A 639 5.50 15.11 -24.39
CA LEU A 639 5.13 15.25 -25.80
C LEU A 639 6.39 15.23 -26.69
N GLU A 640 7.44 15.94 -26.30
CA GLU A 640 8.70 16.02 -27.03
C GLU A 640 9.34 14.65 -27.29
N LYS A 641 9.32 13.77 -26.27
CA LYS A 641 9.87 12.42 -26.41
C LYS A 641 9.14 11.56 -27.44
N ASN A 642 7.93 11.95 -27.82
CA ASN A 642 7.05 11.24 -28.71
C ASN A 642 6.89 11.93 -30.09
N LEU A 643 7.64 13.05 -30.34
CA LEU A 643 7.59 13.78 -31.59
C LEU A 643 8.44 13.10 -32.68
N THR A 644 7.87 12.98 -33.86
CA THR A 644 8.65 12.68 -35.08
C THR A 644 9.53 13.87 -35.46
N ALA A 645 10.57 13.66 -36.24
CA ALA A 645 11.44 14.73 -36.71
C ALA A 645 10.65 15.84 -37.43
N VAL A 646 9.70 15.44 -38.30
CA VAL A 646 8.83 16.39 -39.04
C VAL A 646 7.97 17.24 -38.11
N GLN A 647 7.41 16.63 -37.07
CA GLN A 647 6.62 17.36 -36.05
C GLN A 647 7.50 18.33 -35.26
N ARG A 648 8.72 17.91 -34.92
CA ARG A 648 9.69 18.74 -34.19
C ARG A 648 10.10 19.96 -35.04
N ASP A 649 10.43 19.73 -36.32
CA ASP A 649 10.79 20.83 -37.24
C ASP A 649 9.63 21.82 -37.40
N LYS A 650 8.39 21.34 -37.61
CA LYS A 650 7.18 22.16 -37.69
C LYS A 650 6.98 23.02 -36.43
N LEU A 651 7.10 22.40 -35.25
CA LEU A 651 6.94 23.11 -33.97
C LEU A 651 8.07 24.12 -33.74
N THR A 652 9.30 23.81 -34.16
CA THR A 652 10.42 24.73 -34.10
C THR A 652 10.16 25.95 -34.99
N GLU A 653 9.66 25.78 -36.22
CA GLU A 653 9.26 26.88 -37.09
C GLU A 653 8.17 27.73 -36.44
N GLN A 654 7.13 27.09 -35.86
CA GLN A 654 6.04 27.76 -35.16
C GLN A 654 6.49 28.47 -33.88
N ALA A 655 7.60 28.08 -33.28
CA ALA A 655 8.24 28.75 -32.15
C ALA A 655 9.20 29.88 -32.53
N GLY A 656 9.18 30.35 -33.80
CA GLY A 656 10.07 31.37 -34.29
C GLY A 656 11.54 30.91 -34.38
N GLY A 657 11.77 29.63 -34.62
CA GLY A 657 13.09 29.01 -34.73
C GLY A 657 13.67 28.49 -33.41
N LYS A 658 12.91 28.54 -32.32
CA LYS A 658 13.31 28.00 -31.03
C LYS A 658 12.94 26.52 -30.93
N ASP A 659 13.89 25.67 -30.58
CA ASP A 659 13.61 24.26 -30.33
C ASP A 659 12.70 24.07 -29.09
N LEU A 660 11.82 23.10 -29.15
CA LEU A 660 10.90 22.80 -28.05
C LEU A 660 11.61 22.48 -26.74
N THR A 661 12.80 21.85 -26.80
CA THR A 661 13.67 21.63 -25.63
C THR A 661 14.06 22.94 -24.95
N ALA A 662 14.37 23.98 -25.72
CA ALA A 662 14.68 25.29 -25.18
C ALA A 662 13.45 25.95 -24.53
N VAL A 663 12.28 25.85 -25.15
CA VAL A 663 11.01 26.33 -24.58
C VAL A 663 10.69 25.63 -23.25
N ILE A 664 10.87 24.31 -23.18
CA ILE A 664 10.71 23.53 -21.93
C ILE A 664 11.72 24.00 -20.88
N GLY A 665 12.98 24.27 -21.29
CA GLY A 665 14.03 24.79 -20.41
C GLY A 665 13.66 26.13 -19.78
N GLU A 666 13.06 27.04 -20.54
CA GLU A 666 12.56 28.33 -20.03
C GLU A 666 11.44 28.16 -19.02
N LEU A 667 10.48 27.32 -19.33
CA LEU A 667 9.38 26.97 -18.39
C LEU A 667 9.90 26.30 -17.09
N MET A 668 10.98 25.53 -17.20
CA MET A 668 11.60 24.89 -16.02
C MET A 668 12.32 25.92 -15.11
N VAL A 669 12.77 27.05 -15.62
CA VAL A 669 13.32 28.14 -14.77
C VAL A 669 12.22 28.71 -13.88
N ALA A 670 11.02 28.91 -14.43
CA ALA A 670 9.86 29.37 -13.65
C ALA A 670 9.33 28.32 -12.66
N ALA A 671 9.42 27.03 -13.04
CA ALA A 671 8.92 25.91 -12.24
C ALA A 671 9.81 25.60 -11.03
N ASP A 672 11.11 25.78 -11.15
CA ASP A 672 12.10 25.53 -10.09
C ASP A 672 12.21 26.75 -9.16
N PRO A 673 11.85 26.64 -7.85
CA PRO A 673 11.91 27.78 -6.93
C PRO A 673 13.28 28.40 -6.82
N ASP A 674 14.35 27.61 -6.80
CA ASP A 674 15.73 28.10 -6.63
C ASP A 674 16.20 28.84 -7.87
N ARG A 675 15.93 28.29 -9.08
CA ARG A 675 16.27 28.95 -10.35
C ARG A 675 15.46 30.23 -10.57
N ARG A 676 14.16 30.19 -10.22
CA ARG A 676 13.28 31.35 -10.27
C ARG A 676 13.80 32.49 -9.37
N LEU A 677 14.17 32.16 -8.12
CA LEU A 677 14.69 33.12 -7.17
C LEU A 677 16.06 33.70 -7.66
N ALA A 678 16.95 32.83 -8.13
CA ALA A 678 18.23 33.27 -8.69
C ALA A 678 18.05 34.22 -9.89
N ARG A 679 17.09 33.93 -10.78
CA ARG A 679 16.78 34.82 -11.93
C ARG A 679 16.18 36.15 -11.48
N ALA A 680 15.25 36.12 -10.51
CA ALA A 680 14.68 37.32 -9.93
C ALA A 680 15.75 38.19 -9.23
N THR A 681 16.69 37.58 -8.49
CA THR A 681 17.82 38.28 -7.90
C THR A 681 18.70 38.95 -8.95
N GLN A 682 18.98 38.29 -10.09
CA GLN A 682 19.72 38.89 -11.20
C GLN A 682 19.00 40.11 -11.79
N LEU A 683 17.69 40.03 -11.98
CA LEU A 683 16.87 41.13 -12.49
C LEU A 683 16.85 42.30 -11.50
N ALA A 684 16.63 42.02 -10.21
CA ALA A 684 16.68 43.04 -9.15
C ALA A 684 18.04 43.72 -9.05
N ALA A 685 19.13 42.95 -9.11
CA ALA A 685 20.50 43.47 -9.10
C ALA A 685 20.77 44.40 -10.28
N ALA A 686 20.33 44.02 -11.48
CA ALA A 686 20.47 44.79 -12.69
C ALA A 686 19.67 46.11 -12.64
N GLN A 687 18.43 46.07 -12.12
CA GLN A 687 17.54 47.22 -12.03
C GLN A 687 18.01 48.23 -10.97
N HIS A 688 18.46 47.75 -9.80
CA HIS A 688 18.82 48.59 -8.67
C HIS A 688 20.32 48.92 -8.61
N GLY A 689 21.14 48.35 -9.49
CA GLY A 689 22.59 48.60 -9.56
C GLY A 689 23.35 48.12 -8.31
N THR A 690 22.83 47.10 -7.60
CA THR A 690 23.42 46.52 -6.38
C THR A 690 23.68 45.03 -6.58
N ALA A 691 24.79 44.53 -6.00
CA ALA A 691 25.14 43.12 -6.06
C ALA A 691 24.27 42.26 -5.10
N GLU A 692 23.72 42.89 -4.07
CA GLU A 692 22.86 42.23 -3.08
C GLU A 692 21.54 43.01 -2.94
N PRO A 693 20.51 42.73 -3.76
CA PRO A 693 19.18 43.31 -3.61
C PRO A 693 18.50 42.78 -2.38
N SER A 694 17.60 43.57 -1.80
CA SER A 694 16.77 43.10 -0.66
C SER A 694 15.75 42.04 -1.11
N ASP A 695 15.28 41.22 -0.17
CA ASP A 695 14.28 40.18 -0.44
C ASP A 695 13.01 40.79 -1.09
N GLU A 696 12.56 41.95 -0.64
CA GLU A 696 11.42 42.66 -1.19
C GLU A 696 11.64 43.05 -2.67
N GLN A 697 12.83 43.56 -2.99
CA GLN A 697 13.22 43.88 -4.38
C GLN A 697 13.28 42.62 -5.26
N VAL A 698 13.75 41.51 -4.71
CA VAL A 698 13.77 40.21 -5.42
C VAL A 698 12.36 39.69 -5.67
N LEU A 699 11.50 39.77 -4.68
CA LEU A 699 10.10 39.27 -4.79
C LEU A 699 9.30 40.08 -5.84
N GLU A 700 9.53 41.37 -5.99
CA GLU A 700 8.90 42.20 -7.01
C GLU A 700 9.22 41.72 -8.44
N HIS A 701 10.33 41.00 -8.66
CA HIS A 701 10.74 40.49 -9.97
C HIS A 701 10.21 39.06 -10.27
N ILE A 702 9.61 38.35 -9.32
CA ILE A 702 9.06 37.02 -9.57
C ILE A 702 8.01 37.00 -10.71
N PRO A 703 7.04 37.95 -10.79
CA PRO A 703 6.12 38.01 -11.92
C PRO A 703 6.82 38.20 -13.27
N THR A 704 7.91 38.97 -13.29
CA THR A 704 8.73 39.19 -14.51
C THR A 704 9.39 37.90 -14.98
N VAL A 705 9.94 37.07 -14.05
CA VAL A 705 10.54 35.78 -14.38
C VAL A 705 9.49 34.81 -14.93
N LEU A 706 8.29 34.80 -14.38
CA LEU A 706 7.19 33.99 -14.89
C LEU A 706 6.76 34.43 -16.30
N ALA A 707 6.70 35.72 -16.54
CA ALA A 707 6.38 36.27 -17.84
C ALA A 707 7.46 35.96 -18.87
N GLU A 708 8.77 36.13 -18.54
CA GLU A 708 9.90 35.73 -19.39
C GLU A 708 9.83 34.25 -19.78
N ALA A 709 9.55 33.38 -18.84
CA ALA A 709 9.44 31.93 -19.08
C ALA A 709 8.24 31.56 -19.99
N ALA A 710 7.16 32.33 -19.93
CA ALA A 710 5.97 32.13 -20.75
C ALA A 710 6.05 32.82 -22.11
N GLU A 711 7.02 33.71 -22.35
CA GLU A 711 7.11 34.62 -23.50
C GLU A 711 6.98 33.88 -24.83
N THR A 712 7.74 32.81 -25.03
CA THR A 712 7.70 32.04 -26.30
C THR A 712 6.30 31.48 -26.56
N LEU A 713 5.64 30.92 -25.56
CA LEU A 713 4.28 30.40 -25.69
C LEU A 713 3.24 31.51 -25.86
N GLN A 714 3.46 32.69 -25.28
CA GLN A 714 2.57 33.85 -25.45
C GLN A 714 2.69 34.45 -26.86
N ALA A 715 3.91 34.65 -27.31
CA ALA A 715 4.22 35.31 -28.59
C ALA A 715 3.79 34.47 -29.81
N HIS A 716 3.71 33.14 -29.67
CA HIS A 716 3.47 32.20 -30.76
C HIS A 716 2.18 31.41 -30.59
N PRO A 717 0.99 31.97 -30.95
CA PRO A 717 -0.29 31.23 -30.89
C PRO A 717 -0.30 29.98 -31.79
N GLU A 718 0.43 30.02 -32.91
CA GLU A 718 0.57 28.87 -33.80
C GLU A 718 1.29 27.71 -33.15
N LEU A 719 2.31 27.96 -32.32
CA LEU A 719 2.98 26.94 -31.51
C LEU A 719 1.99 26.26 -30.54
N ARG A 720 1.21 27.06 -29.81
CA ARG A 720 0.18 26.51 -28.92
C ARG A 720 -0.85 25.66 -29.66
N ALA A 721 -1.30 26.10 -30.84
CA ALA A 721 -2.21 25.36 -31.69
C ALA A 721 -1.58 24.07 -32.22
N GLY A 722 -0.32 24.13 -32.70
CA GLY A 722 0.44 22.96 -33.16
C GLY A 722 0.69 21.92 -32.05
N LEU A 723 1.03 22.35 -30.84
CA LEU A 723 1.18 21.49 -29.69
C LEU A 723 -0.14 20.79 -29.30
N LEU A 724 -1.26 21.50 -29.39
CA LEU A 724 -2.59 20.90 -29.17
C LEU A 724 -3.00 19.97 -30.32
N GLU A 725 -2.64 20.30 -31.56
CA GLU A 725 -2.85 19.41 -32.70
C GLU A 725 -2.08 18.11 -32.54
N VAL A 726 -0.78 18.17 -32.21
CA VAL A 726 0.04 17.00 -31.92
C VAL A 726 -0.48 16.21 -30.74
N GLN A 727 -0.93 16.86 -29.68
CA GLN A 727 -1.55 16.18 -28.55
C GLN A 727 -2.86 15.48 -28.93
N ARG A 728 -3.70 16.10 -29.77
CA ARG A 728 -4.96 15.50 -30.27
C ARG A 728 -4.71 14.40 -31.30
N ALA A 729 -3.67 14.56 -32.12
CA ALA A 729 -3.27 13.61 -33.15
C ALA A 729 -2.51 12.41 -32.56
N HIS A 730 -2.76 12.02 -31.30
CA HIS A 730 -2.33 10.72 -30.79
C HIS A 730 -3.18 9.63 -31.45
N MET A 731 -3.01 9.50 -32.76
CA MET A 731 -3.47 8.38 -33.53
C MET A 731 -2.62 7.18 -33.13
N GLN A 732 -3.28 6.07 -32.74
CA GLN A 732 -2.65 4.81 -32.46
C GLN A 732 -2.50 4.05 -33.77
N LEU A 733 -1.27 3.79 -34.20
CA LEU A 733 -1.00 2.90 -35.30
C LEU A 733 -1.41 1.46 -34.89
N ILE A 734 -2.18 0.79 -35.71
CA ILE A 734 -2.47 -0.64 -35.55
C ILE A 734 -1.58 -1.38 -36.55
N ASP A 735 -0.54 -2.05 -36.05
CA ASP A 735 0.32 -2.91 -36.84
C ASP A 735 -0.37 -4.27 -37.04
N GLU A 736 -0.84 -4.51 -38.27
CA GLU A 736 -1.47 -5.77 -38.71
C GLU A 736 -0.55 -6.55 -39.66
N VAL A 737 0.67 -6.04 -39.91
CA VAL A 737 1.57 -6.61 -40.93
C VAL A 737 2.85 -7.22 -40.37
N SER A 738 3.32 -6.74 -39.22
CA SER A 738 4.50 -7.30 -38.56
C SER A 738 4.20 -8.63 -37.90
N ALA A 739 4.90 -9.69 -38.31
CA ALA A 739 4.81 -11.00 -37.67
C ALA A 739 5.69 -11.06 -36.42
N ASP A 740 5.16 -11.59 -35.32
CA ASP A 740 5.87 -11.77 -34.08
C ASP A 740 6.15 -13.24 -33.78
N VAL A 741 7.21 -13.50 -32.97
CA VAL A 741 7.58 -14.84 -32.53
C VAL A 741 7.98 -14.80 -31.06
N VAL A 742 7.69 -15.86 -30.33
CA VAL A 742 8.17 -16.03 -28.95
C VAL A 742 9.67 -16.31 -29.00
N THR A 743 10.45 -15.46 -28.33
CA THR A 743 11.92 -15.59 -28.26
C THR A 743 12.37 -16.29 -26.98
N GLU A 744 11.61 -16.14 -25.92
CA GLU A 744 11.91 -16.73 -24.62
C GLU A 744 10.60 -16.99 -23.86
N TYR A 745 10.52 -18.10 -23.16
CA TYR A 745 9.39 -18.48 -22.31
C TYR A 745 9.85 -19.44 -21.21
N GLY A 746 9.09 -19.54 -20.13
CA GLY A 746 9.35 -20.41 -19.00
C GLY A 746 9.21 -19.69 -17.66
N TYR A 747 9.61 -20.36 -16.60
CA TYR A 747 9.67 -19.80 -15.28
C TYR A 747 10.92 -18.91 -15.12
N SER A 748 10.81 -17.86 -14.32
CA SER A 748 11.91 -16.89 -14.12
C SER A 748 13.12 -17.56 -13.50
N THR A 749 14.27 -17.41 -14.16
CA THR A 749 15.57 -17.93 -13.74
C THR A 749 16.62 -16.82 -13.69
N ASP A 750 16.30 -15.66 -13.07
CA ASP A 750 17.24 -14.55 -12.99
C ASP A 750 18.43 -14.89 -12.09
N PRO A 751 19.66 -14.99 -12.64
CA PRO A 751 20.86 -15.32 -11.86
C PRO A 751 21.25 -14.25 -10.83
N GLU A 752 20.83 -12.99 -10.99
CA GLU A 752 21.10 -11.94 -9.99
C GLU A 752 20.24 -12.08 -8.76
N VAL A 753 18.99 -12.45 -8.94
CA VAL A 753 18.08 -12.76 -7.84
C VAL A 753 18.61 -13.95 -7.05
N ALA A 754 19.03 -15.02 -7.76
CA ALA A 754 19.61 -16.19 -7.13
C ALA A 754 20.89 -15.85 -6.35
N ARG A 755 21.78 -14.99 -6.88
CA ARG A 755 22.99 -14.53 -6.15
C ARG A 755 22.62 -13.72 -4.90
N THR A 756 21.61 -12.88 -4.98
CA THR A 756 21.15 -12.10 -3.84
C THR A 756 20.57 -13.00 -2.76
N VAL A 757 19.73 -13.97 -3.12
CA VAL A 757 19.17 -14.97 -2.20
C VAL A 757 20.30 -15.75 -1.51
N LEU A 758 21.25 -16.28 -2.28
CA LEU A 758 22.39 -17.00 -1.70
C LEU A 758 23.33 -16.11 -0.88
N GLY A 759 23.49 -14.83 -1.26
CA GLY A 759 24.24 -13.85 -0.47
C GLY A 759 23.63 -13.67 0.92
N THR A 760 22.35 -13.40 0.99
CA THR A 760 21.59 -13.24 2.23
C THR A 760 21.56 -14.53 3.06
N TRP A 761 21.42 -15.69 2.42
CA TRP A 761 21.48 -17.00 3.09
C TRP A 761 22.84 -17.24 3.76
N LYS A 762 23.94 -17.01 3.05
CA LYS A 762 25.31 -17.17 3.56
C LYS A 762 25.62 -16.20 4.70
N GLU A 763 25.10 -14.97 4.60
CA GLU A 763 25.18 -13.98 5.67
C GLU A 763 24.49 -14.50 6.94
N TYR A 764 23.23 -14.96 6.82
CA TYR A 764 22.49 -15.56 7.94
C TYR A 764 23.25 -16.71 8.60
N VAL A 765 23.69 -17.70 7.81
CA VAL A 765 24.44 -18.87 8.33
C VAL A 765 25.74 -18.44 9.01
N SER A 766 26.44 -17.44 8.47
CA SER A 766 27.67 -16.91 9.06
C SER A 766 27.42 -16.18 10.38
N GLU A 767 26.39 -15.36 10.47
CA GLU A 767 26.04 -14.60 11.67
C GLU A 767 25.55 -15.50 12.81
N HIS A 768 24.82 -16.57 12.48
CA HIS A 768 24.21 -17.48 13.46
C HIS A 768 24.99 -18.80 13.60
N ARG A 769 26.23 -18.82 13.11
CA ARG A 769 27.03 -20.06 13.07
C ARG A 769 27.16 -20.74 14.42
N ALA A 770 27.35 -19.98 15.49
CA ALA A 770 27.47 -20.55 16.84
C ALA A 770 26.20 -21.27 17.30
N ASP A 771 25.03 -20.70 16.97
CA ASP A 771 23.73 -21.28 17.31
C ASP A 771 23.45 -22.51 16.44
N ILE A 772 23.74 -22.42 15.14
CA ILE A 772 23.60 -23.52 14.17
C ILE A 772 24.54 -24.67 14.52
N ASP A 773 25.81 -24.41 14.90
CA ASP A 773 26.77 -25.43 15.32
C ASP A 773 26.32 -26.17 16.61
N THR A 774 25.41 -25.59 17.40
CA THR A 774 24.81 -26.28 18.56
C THR A 774 23.78 -27.33 18.17
N LEU A 775 23.27 -27.31 16.93
CA LEU A 775 22.37 -28.32 16.41
C LEU A 775 23.12 -29.64 16.21
N GLN A 776 23.11 -30.47 17.23
CA GLN A 776 23.83 -31.75 17.22
C GLN A 776 23.43 -32.69 16.08
N VAL A 777 22.22 -32.49 15.54
CA VAL A 777 21.70 -33.28 14.39
C VAL A 777 22.53 -33.04 13.13
N LEU A 778 23.14 -31.86 12.95
CA LEU A 778 24.05 -31.59 11.82
C LEU A 778 25.24 -32.55 11.76
N TYR A 779 25.64 -33.07 12.90
CA TYR A 779 26.75 -34.01 13.07
C TYR A 779 26.29 -35.44 13.39
N GLY A 780 25.03 -35.76 13.13
CA GLY A 780 24.49 -37.09 13.38
C GLY A 780 24.19 -37.41 14.85
N GLN A 781 24.22 -36.43 15.74
CA GLN A 781 23.81 -36.58 17.14
C GLN A 781 22.36 -36.11 17.31
N ARG A 782 21.66 -36.70 18.27
CA ARG A 782 20.23 -36.51 18.45
C ARG A 782 19.89 -35.80 19.72
N ASP A 783 18.96 -34.92 19.60
CA ASP A 783 18.33 -34.22 20.72
C ASP A 783 16.81 -34.10 20.48
N ALA A 784 16.05 -34.33 21.55
CA ALA A 784 14.62 -34.04 21.51
C ALA A 784 14.41 -32.55 21.22
N GLY A 785 13.57 -32.21 20.21
CA GLY A 785 13.30 -30.83 19.82
C GLY A 785 14.14 -30.31 18.67
N VAL A 786 14.76 -31.18 17.88
CA VAL A 786 15.50 -30.80 16.65
C VAL A 786 14.55 -30.15 15.65
N LEU A 787 13.36 -30.71 15.48
CA LEU A 787 12.34 -30.19 14.58
C LEU A 787 11.91 -28.77 15.00
N ASP A 788 11.62 -28.58 16.30
CA ASP A 788 11.23 -27.27 16.85
C ASP A 788 12.31 -26.19 16.60
N ARG A 789 13.59 -26.59 16.72
CA ARG A 789 14.70 -25.67 16.45
C ARG A 789 14.87 -25.34 14.95
N LEU A 790 14.65 -26.31 14.08
CA LEU A 790 14.65 -26.06 12.64
C LEU A 790 13.44 -25.22 12.22
N GLU A 791 12.28 -25.41 12.83
CA GLU A 791 11.13 -24.54 12.65
C GLU A 791 11.40 -23.12 13.14
N GLN A 792 12.10 -22.97 14.27
CA GLN A 792 12.55 -21.65 14.74
C GLN A 792 13.48 -20.99 13.72
N ILE A 793 14.51 -21.70 13.22
CA ILE A 793 15.41 -21.20 12.19
C ILE A 793 14.64 -20.84 10.90
N ALA A 794 13.70 -21.69 10.48
CA ALA A 794 12.85 -21.42 9.33
C ALA A 794 12.04 -20.13 9.52
N GLY A 795 11.51 -19.89 10.72
CA GLY A 795 10.83 -18.65 11.07
C GLY A 795 11.78 -17.44 11.09
N GLU A 796 12.99 -17.59 11.58
CA GLU A 796 14.00 -16.53 11.60
C GLU A 796 14.43 -16.10 10.19
N ILE A 797 14.74 -17.05 9.30
CA ILE A 797 15.14 -16.73 7.92
C ILE A 797 14.01 -16.13 7.08
N GLN A 798 12.76 -16.49 7.39
CA GLN A 798 11.59 -15.91 6.73
C GLN A 798 11.26 -14.50 7.24
N SER A 799 11.74 -14.14 8.41
CA SER A 799 11.53 -12.83 9.05
C SER A 799 12.52 -11.76 8.57
N PRO A 800 12.20 -10.47 8.68
CA PRO A 800 13.19 -9.42 8.45
C PRO A 800 14.41 -9.55 9.40
N PRO A 801 15.63 -9.30 8.92
CA PRO A 801 15.98 -8.69 7.63
C PRO A 801 16.10 -9.66 6.46
N TYR A 802 16.15 -10.97 6.69
CA TYR A 802 16.56 -11.96 5.69
C TYR A 802 15.47 -12.24 4.65
N ARG A 803 14.24 -12.52 5.07
CA ARG A 803 13.06 -12.78 4.20
C ARG A 803 13.31 -13.89 3.17
N LEU A 804 13.91 -14.97 3.60
CA LEU A 804 14.23 -16.13 2.77
C LEU A 804 13.28 -17.29 3.07
N SER A 805 12.88 -18.06 2.06
CA SER A 805 12.29 -19.37 2.26
C SER A 805 13.26 -20.46 1.87
N PRO A 806 13.19 -21.65 2.47
CA PRO A 806 14.04 -22.78 2.10
C PRO A 806 13.98 -23.11 0.60
N GLU A 807 12.80 -23.02 -0.02
CA GLU A 807 12.60 -23.25 -1.45
C GLU A 807 13.30 -22.19 -2.32
N ALA A 808 13.25 -20.92 -1.91
CA ALA A 808 13.93 -19.85 -2.64
C ALA A 808 15.45 -20.04 -2.59
N VAL A 809 15.98 -20.48 -1.44
CA VAL A 809 17.40 -20.80 -1.27
C VAL A 809 17.79 -22.02 -2.12
N TRP A 810 16.94 -23.05 -2.13
CA TRP A 810 17.14 -24.24 -2.94
C TRP A 810 17.18 -23.92 -4.43
N GLY A 811 16.17 -23.23 -4.94
CA GLY A 811 16.11 -22.81 -6.33
C GLY A 811 17.28 -21.91 -6.75
N ALA A 812 17.79 -21.10 -5.81
CA ALA A 812 18.96 -20.28 -6.07
C ALA A 812 20.25 -21.11 -6.18
N TYR A 813 20.39 -22.19 -5.40
CA TYR A 813 21.49 -23.15 -5.56
C TYR A 813 21.36 -23.94 -6.87
N GLU A 814 20.16 -24.45 -7.19
CA GLU A 814 19.88 -25.15 -8.44
C GLU A 814 20.26 -24.30 -9.65
N GLN A 815 19.91 -23.03 -9.62
CA GLN A 815 20.20 -22.10 -10.71
C GLN A 815 21.68 -21.75 -10.88
N LEU A 816 22.43 -21.62 -9.76
CA LEU A 816 23.82 -21.15 -9.80
C LEU A 816 24.85 -22.27 -9.72
N ASP A 817 24.48 -23.44 -9.24
CA ASP A 817 25.37 -24.60 -9.02
C ASP A 817 24.65 -25.94 -9.30
N ASP A 818 23.95 -26.01 -10.44
CA ASP A 818 23.15 -27.17 -10.89
C ASP A 818 23.91 -28.50 -10.82
N SER A 819 25.22 -28.45 -11.00
CA SER A 819 26.07 -29.66 -10.94
C SER A 819 26.13 -30.31 -9.54
N ARG A 820 25.74 -29.59 -8.49
CA ARG A 820 25.80 -30.04 -7.09
C ARG A 820 24.43 -30.13 -6.44
N VAL A 821 23.36 -29.84 -7.17
CA VAL A 821 21.99 -29.89 -6.70
C VAL A 821 21.24 -30.98 -7.47
N SER A 822 20.51 -31.81 -6.73
CA SER A 822 19.67 -32.85 -7.36
C SER A 822 18.37 -32.98 -6.57
N GLY A 823 17.29 -33.33 -7.27
CA GLY A 823 15.98 -33.53 -6.68
C GLY A 823 15.23 -32.22 -6.37
N THR A 824 13.93 -32.34 -6.10
CA THR A 824 13.05 -31.21 -5.79
C THR A 824 12.65 -31.26 -4.33
N PRO A 825 12.83 -30.17 -3.54
CA PRO A 825 12.44 -30.13 -2.13
C PRO A 825 10.93 -30.33 -2.00
N ARG A 826 10.50 -31.10 -1.02
CA ARG A 826 9.10 -31.39 -0.75
C ARG A 826 8.66 -31.03 0.66
N GLN A 827 9.61 -30.85 1.59
CA GLN A 827 9.38 -30.66 3.00
C GLN A 827 10.22 -29.50 3.54
N GLN A 828 9.61 -28.37 3.75
CA GLN A 828 10.27 -27.10 4.07
C GLN A 828 11.25 -27.18 5.24
N VAL A 829 10.86 -27.82 6.34
CA VAL A 829 11.68 -27.87 7.58
C VAL A 829 12.76 -28.93 7.48
N ALA A 830 12.44 -30.11 6.96
CA ALA A 830 13.43 -31.18 6.82
C ALA A 830 14.48 -30.85 5.74
N ASP A 831 14.07 -30.21 4.65
CA ASP A 831 14.97 -29.76 3.58
C ASP A 831 15.86 -28.59 4.02
N LEU A 832 15.46 -27.82 5.05
CA LEU A 832 16.32 -26.80 5.68
C LEU A 832 17.57 -27.43 6.31
N LEU A 833 17.45 -28.63 6.88
CA LEU A 833 18.62 -29.38 7.38
C LEU A 833 19.62 -29.68 6.25
N ALA A 834 19.13 -30.08 5.08
CA ALA A 834 19.97 -30.32 3.91
C ALA A 834 20.70 -29.05 3.44
N LEU A 835 19.98 -27.91 3.40
CA LEU A 835 20.53 -26.60 3.07
C LEU A 835 21.62 -26.15 4.04
N LEU A 836 21.38 -26.30 5.34
CA LEU A 836 22.37 -25.97 6.39
C LEU A 836 23.62 -26.84 6.26
N ARG A 837 23.47 -28.17 6.10
CA ARG A 837 24.59 -29.10 5.94
C ARG A 837 25.40 -28.81 4.69
N PHE A 838 24.72 -28.49 3.59
CA PHE A 838 25.38 -28.14 2.33
C PHE A 838 26.18 -26.83 2.45
N GLU A 839 25.60 -25.76 3.02
CA GLU A 839 26.27 -24.49 3.22
C GLU A 839 27.47 -24.61 4.19
N LEU A 840 27.36 -25.44 5.22
CA LEU A 840 28.43 -25.72 6.17
C LEU A 840 29.54 -26.64 5.59
N GLY A 841 29.33 -27.14 4.36
CA GLY A 841 30.28 -28.04 3.70
C GLY A 841 30.34 -29.46 4.28
N LEU A 842 29.32 -29.87 5.02
CA LEU A 842 29.16 -31.21 5.56
C LEU A 842 28.73 -32.21 4.49
N ASP A 843 27.95 -31.74 3.52
CA ASP A 843 27.53 -32.51 2.36
C ASP A 843 28.09 -31.88 1.08
N GLN A 844 28.49 -32.74 0.12
CA GLN A 844 29.06 -32.30 -1.16
C GLN A 844 28.01 -31.98 -2.22
N GLU A 845 26.86 -32.62 -2.10
CA GLU A 845 25.70 -32.44 -2.98
C GLU A 845 24.49 -32.09 -2.16
N LEU A 846 23.69 -31.17 -2.68
CA LEU A 846 22.40 -30.78 -2.10
C LEU A 846 21.31 -31.72 -2.63
N LYS A 847 20.73 -32.52 -1.74
CA LYS A 847 19.64 -33.47 -2.03
C LYS A 847 18.51 -33.30 -1.05
N PRO A 848 17.24 -33.47 -1.50
CA PRO A 848 16.10 -33.44 -0.57
C PRO A 848 16.28 -34.46 0.56
N PHE A 849 15.91 -34.03 1.77
CA PHE A 849 16.07 -34.89 2.93
C PHE A 849 15.36 -36.26 2.77
N ALA A 850 14.17 -36.27 2.19
CA ALA A 850 13.43 -37.49 1.88
C ALA A 850 14.21 -38.46 0.97
N GLU A 851 14.94 -37.97 -0.02
CA GLU A 851 15.75 -38.80 -0.92
C GLU A 851 16.96 -39.39 -0.20
N VAL A 852 17.58 -38.61 0.71
CA VAL A 852 18.68 -39.10 1.54
C VAL A 852 18.22 -40.19 2.49
N VAL A 853 17.02 -39.99 3.12
CA VAL A 853 16.42 -41.02 4.00
C VAL A 853 16.10 -42.27 3.19
N GLU A 854 15.49 -42.15 2.01
CA GLU A 854 15.15 -43.31 1.18
C GLU A 854 16.39 -44.06 0.72
N TRP A 855 17.45 -43.37 0.27
CA TRP A 855 18.71 -44.03 -0.12
C TRP A 855 19.33 -44.80 1.05
N ARG A 856 19.39 -44.18 2.26
CA ARG A 856 19.92 -44.82 3.46
C ARG A 856 19.05 -45.96 3.96
N TRP A 857 17.72 -45.82 3.79
CA TRP A 857 16.77 -46.89 4.06
C TRP A 857 17.03 -48.13 3.21
N GLN A 858 17.22 -47.97 1.91
CA GLN A 858 17.48 -49.06 0.98
C GLN A 858 18.83 -49.72 1.28
N GLU A 859 19.83 -48.97 1.70
CA GLU A 859 21.12 -49.51 2.11
C GLU A 859 21.01 -50.29 3.42
N TRP A 860 20.37 -49.71 4.42
CA TRP A 860 20.15 -50.39 5.71
C TRP A 860 19.27 -51.62 5.54
N LEU A 861 18.20 -51.57 4.77
CA LEU A 861 17.33 -52.71 4.52
C LEU A 861 18.08 -53.88 3.88
N ARG A 862 18.96 -53.61 2.93
CA ARG A 862 19.84 -54.68 2.35
C ARG A 862 20.76 -55.32 3.37
N GLU A 863 21.27 -54.55 4.33
CA GLU A 863 22.04 -55.09 5.45
C GLU A 863 21.20 -56.02 6.33
N GLN A 864 19.94 -55.66 6.60
CA GLN A 864 19.03 -56.45 7.42
C GLN A 864 18.50 -57.68 6.70
N GLU A 865 18.26 -57.63 5.39
CA GLU A 865 17.82 -58.76 4.59
C GLU A 865 18.88 -59.87 4.52
N ALA A 866 20.15 -59.50 4.48
CA ALA A 866 21.25 -60.45 4.50
C ALA A 866 21.28 -61.32 5.78
N THR A 867 20.67 -60.82 6.88
CA THR A 867 20.63 -61.48 8.19
C THR A 867 19.27 -62.05 8.55
N ALA A 868 18.25 -61.87 7.73
CA ALA A 868 16.84 -62.23 8.01
C ALA A 868 16.32 -61.76 9.40
N ARG A 869 16.72 -60.57 9.81
CA ARG A 869 16.53 -60.04 11.18
C ARG A 869 15.06 -59.72 11.47
N PHE A 870 14.25 -59.30 10.50
CA PHE A 870 12.89 -58.82 10.74
C PHE A 870 11.84 -59.66 10.03
N THR A 871 10.71 -59.91 10.72
CA THR A 871 9.54 -60.59 10.14
C THR A 871 8.80 -59.66 9.14
N PRO A 872 7.88 -60.21 8.30
CA PRO A 872 7.08 -59.35 7.41
C PRO A 872 6.27 -58.29 8.17
N GLU A 873 5.68 -58.63 9.33
CA GLU A 873 4.88 -57.74 10.18
C GLU A 873 5.75 -56.63 10.77
N GLN A 874 6.98 -56.94 11.16
CA GLN A 874 7.94 -55.97 11.67
C GLN A 874 8.41 -55.04 10.55
N ARG A 875 8.52 -55.51 9.30
CA ARG A 875 8.91 -54.68 8.14
C ARG A 875 7.85 -53.63 7.83
N GLU A 876 6.55 -53.94 7.94
CA GLU A 876 5.49 -52.98 7.76
C GLU A 876 5.54 -51.85 8.84
N TRP A 877 5.89 -52.21 10.09
CA TRP A 877 6.18 -51.21 11.12
C TRP A 877 7.38 -50.33 10.76
N LEU A 878 8.45 -50.96 10.27
CA LEU A 878 9.68 -50.24 9.89
C LEU A 878 9.45 -49.25 8.72
N GLU A 879 8.61 -49.60 7.77
CA GLU A 879 8.20 -48.68 6.70
C GLU A 879 7.46 -47.47 7.22
N LEU A 880 6.45 -47.66 8.10
CA LEU A 880 5.76 -46.54 8.73
C LEU A 880 6.68 -45.68 9.60
N MET A 881 7.61 -46.30 10.33
CA MET A 881 8.63 -45.57 11.11
C MET A 881 9.55 -44.76 10.21
N LYS A 882 9.96 -45.31 9.05
CA LYS A 882 10.77 -44.59 8.04
C LYS A 882 10.00 -43.35 7.54
N ASP A 883 8.71 -43.48 7.25
CA ASP A 883 7.90 -42.35 6.78
C ASP A 883 7.86 -41.24 7.83
N VAL A 884 7.70 -41.57 9.12
CA VAL A 884 7.79 -40.60 10.22
C VAL A 884 9.18 -39.95 10.26
N VAL A 885 10.27 -40.71 10.15
CA VAL A 885 11.63 -40.14 10.11
C VAL A 885 11.79 -39.20 8.92
N THR A 886 11.17 -39.52 7.79
CA THR A 886 11.20 -38.67 6.60
C THR A 886 10.51 -37.34 6.84
N GLU A 887 9.39 -37.34 7.59
CA GLU A 887 8.58 -36.14 7.85
C GLU A 887 9.13 -35.30 9.03
N SER A 888 9.57 -35.97 10.11
CA SER A 888 9.90 -35.35 11.40
C SER A 888 11.38 -35.41 11.75
N ILE A 889 12.25 -35.91 10.84
CA ILE A 889 13.70 -36.09 11.01
C ILE A 889 14.09 -37.18 12.01
N ALA A 890 13.21 -37.48 12.96
CA ALA A 890 13.39 -38.55 13.94
C ALA A 890 12.05 -39.16 14.34
N ILE A 891 12.07 -40.43 14.74
CA ILE A 891 10.90 -41.10 15.35
C ILE A 891 11.07 -41.22 16.87
N THR A 892 9.99 -40.91 17.59
CA THR A 892 9.90 -40.99 19.05
C THR A 892 8.76 -41.93 19.49
N ALA A 893 8.62 -42.18 20.79
CA ALA A 893 7.51 -42.98 21.32
C ALA A 893 6.17 -42.27 21.16
N ASP A 894 6.12 -40.95 21.16
CA ASP A 894 4.90 -40.14 21.06
C ASP A 894 4.29 -40.20 19.64
N ASP A 895 5.08 -40.49 18.61
CA ASP A 895 4.61 -40.61 17.23
C ASP A 895 3.67 -41.83 17.04
N PHE A 896 3.79 -42.82 17.93
CA PHE A 896 2.92 -43.99 17.87
C PHE A 896 1.48 -43.72 18.31
N ASP A 897 1.20 -42.56 18.89
CA ASP A 897 -0.16 -42.11 19.22
C ASP A 897 -0.81 -41.37 18.04
N LEU A 898 -0.10 -41.19 16.90
CA LEU A 898 -0.53 -40.41 15.77
C LEU A 898 -0.62 -41.26 14.47
N GLY A 899 -1.44 -40.79 13.53
CA GLY A 899 -1.52 -41.26 12.15
C GLY A 899 -1.63 -42.76 11.95
N GLU A 900 -0.85 -43.30 11.00
CA GLU A 900 -0.90 -44.70 10.62
C GLU A 900 -0.28 -45.63 11.68
N LEU A 901 0.69 -45.15 12.47
CA LEU A 901 1.25 -45.91 13.59
C LEU A 901 0.20 -46.16 14.67
N ALA A 902 -0.62 -45.16 15.03
CA ALA A 902 -1.74 -45.32 15.95
C ALA A 902 -2.82 -46.26 15.40
N ALA A 903 -3.15 -46.12 14.13
CA ALA A 903 -4.15 -46.94 13.43
C ALA A 903 -3.76 -48.42 13.40
N ARG A 904 -2.44 -48.74 13.37
CA ARG A 904 -1.92 -50.09 13.38
C ARG A 904 -1.88 -50.70 14.81
N GLY A 905 -2.16 -49.92 15.83
CA GLY A 905 -2.24 -50.39 17.22
C GLY A 905 -1.25 -49.69 18.19
N GLY A 906 -0.58 -48.66 17.71
CA GLY A 906 0.24 -47.77 18.52
C GLY A 906 1.46 -48.42 19.19
N LEU A 907 2.03 -47.70 20.17
CA LEU A 907 3.26 -48.09 20.87
C LEU A 907 3.18 -49.47 21.50
N GLY A 908 2.04 -49.81 22.12
CA GLY A 908 1.86 -51.07 22.82
C GLY A 908 1.89 -52.29 21.90
N ARG A 909 1.29 -52.19 20.71
CA ARG A 909 1.30 -53.26 19.72
C ARG A 909 2.67 -53.37 19.06
N ALA A 910 3.27 -52.26 18.66
CA ALA A 910 4.63 -52.26 18.11
C ALA A 910 5.67 -52.87 19.07
N HIS A 911 5.57 -52.53 20.39
CA HIS A 911 6.47 -53.09 21.40
C HIS A 911 6.33 -54.64 21.53
N GLN A 912 5.12 -55.19 21.39
CA GLN A 912 4.87 -56.63 21.35
C GLN A 912 5.44 -57.28 20.10
N ASP A 913 5.21 -56.67 18.93
CA ASP A 913 5.62 -57.23 17.65
C ASP A 913 7.18 -57.21 17.47
N PHE A 914 7.86 -56.33 18.21
CA PHE A 914 9.36 -56.29 18.28
C PHE A 914 9.94 -57.03 19.52
N ASP A 915 9.17 -57.86 20.21
CA ASP A 915 9.65 -58.62 21.36
C ASP A 915 10.31 -57.78 22.46
N GLY A 916 9.87 -56.53 22.62
CA GLY A 916 10.41 -55.58 23.60
C GLY A 916 11.61 -54.78 23.12
N GLN A 917 12.12 -55.00 21.92
CA GLN A 917 13.31 -54.32 21.38
C GLN A 917 12.96 -53.06 20.57
N LEU A 918 11.70 -52.58 20.58
CA LEU A 918 11.26 -51.45 19.80
C LEU A 918 12.12 -50.20 20.02
N GLY A 919 12.48 -49.88 21.25
CA GLY A 919 13.34 -48.73 21.57
C GLY A 919 14.74 -48.78 20.93
N GLU A 920 15.35 -49.98 20.86
CA GLU A 920 16.64 -50.21 20.20
C GLU A 920 16.49 -50.04 18.69
N VAL A 921 15.42 -50.54 18.10
CA VAL A 921 15.09 -50.44 16.68
C VAL A 921 14.86 -48.97 16.28
N MET A 922 14.06 -48.26 17.05
CA MET A 922 13.84 -46.81 16.83
C MET A 922 15.16 -46.03 16.89
N ALA A 923 15.98 -46.28 17.91
CA ALA A 923 17.30 -45.67 18.04
C ALA A 923 18.24 -46.02 16.88
N GLU A 924 18.14 -47.23 16.36
CA GLU A 924 18.89 -47.65 15.18
C GLU A 924 18.42 -46.95 13.89
N LEU A 925 17.12 -46.95 13.64
CA LEU A 925 16.50 -46.24 12.51
C LEU A 925 16.89 -44.78 12.49
N ASN A 926 16.60 -44.12 13.57
CA ASN A 926 17.00 -42.75 13.73
C ASN A 926 18.47 -42.50 13.42
N ARG A 927 19.39 -43.37 13.88
CA ARG A 927 20.85 -43.24 13.65
C ARG A 927 21.26 -43.55 12.21
N LYS A 928 20.58 -44.47 11.59
CA LYS A 928 20.96 -44.93 10.26
C LYS A 928 20.34 -44.11 9.14
N LEU A 929 19.13 -43.58 9.35
CA LEU A 929 18.38 -42.84 8.31
C LEU A 929 18.68 -41.33 8.31
N THR A 930 18.90 -40.74 9.46
CA THR A 930 19.28 -39.32 9.54
C THR A 930 20.75 -39.12 9.15
N PRO A 931 21.06 -38.08 8.36
CA PRO A 931 22.41 -37.82 7.85
C PRO A 931 23.47 -37.61 8.90
#